data_24caeceb72da0149e603e0afac74c0b6
#
_entry.id   24caeceb72da0149e603e0afac74c0b6
#
_cell.length_a   1.000
_cell.length_b   1.000
_cell.length_c   1.000
_cell.angle_alpha   90.00
_cell.angle_beta   90.00
_cell.angle_gamma   90.00
#
_symmetry.space_group_name_H-M   'P 1'
#
loop_
_entity.id
_entity.type
_entity.pdbx_description
1 polymer ?
#
loop_
_entity_poly.entity_id
_entity_poly.type
_entity_poly.pdbx_seq_one_letter_code
_entity_poly.pdbx_strand_id
1 'polypeptide(L)'
;VSKDLNILAENRDALLLAEVAAWLHDMGKCRDEHIQMHAYDKTDNQSYDYKKHYASILNNKDFLDQEIKSKQKLDDKIYFVLVKDLIEKGKPNSLKIPEDNILIKLLGRCHAAAHIEKEEAKDEKTLKAEINKKNDLDKLIQKKKNAIVKKRTTINELEKKGIGDSSKINKLKDEIGSIENEILEFQKNADAISFKLRQVLQSKDNTWISTPFGYEYEKIENLNSRLKNIPFDKVNDRKEIIKSIQEAFVHALGETRRPTNEITLDDWSGIVAALYKSSLAGLLIEGESELDPRCLKWRFLSVRFNSEDIWGNSSSIPILLARKEWMETSLDNLKHLLEETYPLGNEVYRDENGSVFVVPYIEESEFNKALKDLIIEKMPYDGEIQVTPTVQDKSWCGQYYNYKKHPEKNEVPPISSIISGDIPSISANPNDVENWWKGKRCSICTVSHLRPADSRSSNRNISDYWLKKVTGRAKKWKEQKESTIWIDEVADLNGKICLLVGKLEISGWLKEDGYIKTLPFKSPDKDGDYKKFTKEQSFARISRVWRTTKKFWEEVKTNDLDKYRINKRIKVFAEFKPEESNKLQINNSYEAVSEDDIRFTIFYSGNNEYIIIENLELIAKKIKSKYRDTDKKAHELIKEYSRGRNIKIYDPNGKKRDKPLGSLQVSDVISEDANYVPVIPILAEPSIFMAIVPADKALDISRAIKKKYEEEMGKVRNRLPLTLGMVFAKSHTPISSIMDAGRRMLKNTSKEQRWEVKKSIEDKDPCTSNNKFHTLKFENGIEWKVPVTMRGGQIKDIWYPYFYIVEKEDEKPNGREKSFKGPDGWLVHASEIEDGDILRILPSTFDFEFLDSSSRRFEVYYDDDGKRWDKIKASRPYFLEDLDEFDKIWDTISNALSISQIKNIMHLLEAKREFWSVGVNDQVFQNYASDVLSNANWKKKPQDNDFAQVVDAAVSGKLKDIIELYMSVLKISENGQNDDGGI
;
A
#
# COMPACT_ATOMS: atom_id res chain seq x y z
N VAL A 1 31.35 14.54 -31.08
CA VAL A 1 30.78 13.27 -31.59
C VAL A 1 29.50 13.02 -30.78
N SER A 2 28.35 13.08 -31.44
CA SER A 2 27.09 12.73 -30.76
C SER A 2 27.19 11.29 -30.28
N LYS A 3 27.13 11.07 -28.97
CA LYS A 3 27.16 9.70 -28.42
C LYS A 3 25.89 8.98 -28.83
N ASP A 4 26.06 8.00 -29.74
CA ASP A 4 24.97 7.28 -30.35
C ASP A 4 24.38 6.23 -29.39
N LEU A 5 23.16 6.46 -28.93
CA LEU A 5 22.44 5.50 -28.09
C LEU A 5 22.13 4.17 -28.80
N ASN A 6 22.24 4.12 -30.15
CA ASN A 6 22.04 2.88 -30.92
C ASN A 6 23.04 1.79 -30.55
N ILE A 7 24.23 2.14 -30.04
CA ILE A 7 25.21 1.18 -29.52
C ILE A 7 24.61 0.25 -28.46
N LEU A 8 23.66 0.75 -27.68
CA LEU A 8 22.96 -0.05 -26.65
C LEU A 8 22.03 -1.08 -27.31
N ALA A 9 21.29 -0.67 -28.34
CA ALA A 9 20.43 -1.57 -29.10
C ALA A 9 21.21 -2.65 -29.82
N GLU A 10 22.39 -2.32 -30.36
CA GLU A 10 23.30 -3.28 -31.01
C GLU A 10 23.84 -4.31 -30.01
N ASN A 11 24.14 -3.92 -28.77
CA ASN A 11 24.63 -4.80 -27.69
C ASN A 11 23.54 -5.32 -26.77
N ARG A 12 22.26 -5.19 -27.18
CA ARG A 12 21.09 -5.48 -26.34
C ARG A 12 21.18 -6.85 -25.65
N ASP A 13 21.43 -7.89 -26.37
CA ASP A 13 21.40 -9.27 -25.86
C ASP A 13 22.51 -9.51 -24.83
N ALA A 14 23.68 -8.92 -25.02
CA ALA A 14 24.78 -8.99 -24.05
C ALA A 14 24.45 -8.23 -22.77
N LEU A 15 23.83 -7.06 -22.88
CA LEU A 15 23.42 -6.26 -21.73
C LEU A 15 22.31 -6.94 -20.92
N LEU A 16 21.33 -7.55 -21.59
CA LEU A 16 20.25 -8.26 -20.91
C LEU A 16 20.74 -9.56 -20.24
N LEU A 17 21.64 -10.31 -20.91
CA LEU A 17 22.27 -11.47 -20.29
C LEU A 17 23.12 -11.09 -19.07
N ALA A 18 23.86 -9.98 -19.15
CA ALA A 18 24.62 -9.44 -18.03
C ALA A 18 23.72 -9.03 -16.84
N GLU A 19 22.58 -8.44 -17.14
CA GLU A 19 21.57 -8.12 -16.12
C GLU A 19 21.07 -9.38 -15.41
N VAL A 20 20.72 -10.43 -16.13
CA VAL A 20 20.28 -11.70 -15.54
C VAL A 20 21.38 -12.32 -14.67
N ALA A 21 22.64 -12.31 -15.14
CA ALA A 21 23.77 -12.80 -14.36
C ALA A 21 23.96 -11.97 -13.07
N ALA A 22 23.76 -10.65 -13.14
CA ALA A 22 23.81 -9.78 -11.97
C ALA A 22 22.66 -10.03 -10.99
N TRP A 23 21.45 -10.34 -11.44
CA TRP A 23 20.36 -10.80 -10.58
C TRP A 23 20.76 -12.05 -9.79
N LEU A 24 21.43 -13.00 -10.42
CA LEU A 24 21.75 -14.30 -9.86
C LEU A 24 23.04 -14.34 -9.04
N HIS A 25 23.86 -13.28 -9.05
CA HIS A 25 25.21 -13.29 -8.45
C HIS A 25 25.24 -13.64 -6.96
N ASP A 26 24.16 -13.41 -6.22
CA ASP A 26 24.02 -13.71 -4.79
C ASP A 26 23.04 -14.85 -4.48
N MET A 27 22.61 -15.60 -5.51
CA MET A 27 21.64 -16.70 -5.31
C MET A 27 22.12 -17.77 -4.32
N GLY A 28 23.42 -17.86 -4.03
CA GLY A 28 23.96 -18.71 -2.97
C GLY A 28 23.39 -18.42 -1.59
N LYS A 29 22.87 -17.20 -1.37
CA LYS A 29 22.17 -16.82 -0.12
C LYS A 29 20.87 -17.60 0.10
N CYS A 30 20.30 -18.19 -0.93
CA CYS A 30 19.09 -19.02 -0.85
C CYS A 30 19.32 -20.43 -0.27
N ARG A 31 20.56 -20.83 -0.05
CA ARG A 31 20.87 -22.17 0.45
C ARG A 31 20.69 -22.27 1.95
N ASP A 32 20.15 -23.41 2.38
CA ASP A 32 19.98 -23.73 3.81
C ASP A 32 21.28 -23.63 4.59
N GLU A 33 22.40 -24.07 3.98
CA GLU A 33 23.72 -24.02 4.60
C GLU A 33 24.17 -22.59 4.85
N HIS A 34 23.86 -21.64 3.92
CA HIS A 34 24.15 -20.22 4.14
C HIS A 34 23.29 -19.65 5.26
N ILE A 35 22.01 -19.95 5.26
CA ILE A 35 21.07 -19.52 6.27
C ILE A 35 21.50 -20.03 7.66
N GLN A 36 21.82 -21.33 7.78
CA GLN A 36 22.27 -21.93 9.03
C GLN A 36 23.60 -21.33 9.53
N MET A 37 24.54 -21.07 8.63
CA MET A 37 25.82 -20.45 8.98
C MET A 37 25.72 -19.07 9.61
N HIS A 38 24.69 -18.32 9.22
CA HIS A 38 24.43 -16.98 9.71
C HIS A 38 23.33 -16.95 10.78
N ALA A 39 22.70 -18.10 11.07
CA ALA A 39 21.74 -18.23 12.15
C ALA A 39 22.39 -18.09 13.53
N TYR A 40 21.61 -17.57 14.47
CA TYR A 40 22.04 -17.31 15.84
C TYR A 40 22.50 -18.54 16.63
N ASP A 41 21.89 -19.70 16.36
CA ASP A 41 22.04 -20.93 17.16
C ASP A 41 23.10 -21.89 16.61
N LYS A 42 24.05 -21.41 15.84
CA LYS A 42 25.04 -22.27 15.20
C LYS A 42 26.04 -22.91 16.19
N THR A 43 26.21 -24.22 16.06
CA THR A 43 27.14 -25.01 16.84
C THR A 43 28.36 -25.52 16.07
N ASP A 44 28.36 -25.48 14.71
CA ASP A 44 29.39 -26.07 13.87
C ASP A 44 30.29 -25.06 13.13
N ASN A 45 31.60 -25.41 13.05
CA ASN A 45 32.66 -24.59 12.49
C ASN A 45 32.84 -24.74 10.95
N GLN A 46 31.83 -25.05 10.19
CA GLN A 46 31.98 -25.21 8.74
C GLN A 46 31.98 -23.86 8.03
N SER A 47 32.96 -23.60 7.19
CA SER A 47 33.00 -22.46 6.31
C SER A 47 32.06 -22.67 5.12
N TYR A 48 31.15 -21.74 4.86
CA TYR A 48 30.30 -21.79 3.68
C TYR A 48 31.04 -21.31 2.45
N ASP A 49 31.16 -22.17 1.44
CA ASP A 49 31.75 -21.81 0.17
C ASP A 49 30.65 -21.46 -0.85
N TYR A 50 30.39 -20.18 -1.03
CA TYR A 50 29.47 -19.66 -2.04
C TYR A 50 29.67 -20.27 -3.41
N LYS A 51 30.94 -20.50 -3.78
CA LYS A 51 31.33 -21.00 -5.12
C LYS A 51 30.85 -22.41 -5.40
N LYS A 52 30.76 -23.25 -4.36
CA LYS A 52 30.33 -24.64 -4.54
C LYS A 52 28.81 -24.79 -4.58
N HIS A 53 28.09 -23.86 -3.98
CA HIS A 53 26.67 -24.05 -3.73
C HIS A 53 25.76 -23.43 -4.79
N TYR A 54 26.18 -22.42 -5.57
CA TYR A 54 25.35 -21.95 -6.66
C TYR A 54 25.18 -22.99 -7.75
N ALA A 55 26.25 -23.78 -8.09
CA ALA A 55 26.22 -24.83 -9.10
C ALA A 55 25.17 -25.92 -8.82
N SER A 56 24.84 -26.17 -7.55
CA SER A 56 23.80 -27.13 -7.17
C SER A 56 22.37 -26.57 -7.30
N ILE A 57 22.21 -25.24 -7.34
CA ILE A 57 20.94 -24.56 -7.60
C ILE A 57 20.77 -24.36 -9.10
N LEU A 58 21.83 -23.89 -9.78
CA LEU A 58 21.91 -23.57 -11.21
C LEU A 58 22.55 -24.74 -11.95
N ASN A 59 21.79 -25.78 -12.22
CA ASN A 59 22.30 -26.94 -12.97
C ASN A 59 22.03 -26.82 -14.49
N ASN A 60 22.21 -25.59 -15.05
CA ASN A 60 22.07 -25.33 -16.49
C ASN A 60 23.41 -24.91 -17.08
N LYS A 61 24.14 -25.89 -17.65
CA LYS A 61 25.45 -25.67 -18.19
C LYS A 61 25.45 -24.75 -19.42
N ASP A 62 24.42 -24.85 -20.23
CA ASP A 62 24.29 -24.04 -21.45
C ASP A 62 24.10 -22.56 -21.15
N PHE A 63 23.39 -22.25 -20.08
CA PHE A 63 23.26 -20.88 -19.57
C PHE A 63 24.55 -20.37 -18.94
N LEU A 64 25.20 -21.17 -18.12
CA LEU A 64 26.42 -20.78 -17.40
C LEU A 64 27.63 -20.55 -18.30
N ASP A 65 27.70 -21.25 -19.39
CA ASP A 65 28.80 -21.17 -20.39
C ASP A 65 28.52 -20.11 -21.48
N GLN A 66 27.40 -19.38 -21.42
CA GLN A 66 27.15 -18.25 -22.33
C GLN A 66 28.16 -17.13 -22.14
N GLU A 67 28.58 -16.53 -23.27
CA GLU A 67 29.48 -15.39 -23.29
C GLU A 67 28.71 -14.07 -23.33
N ILE A 68 29.00 -13.17 -22.38
CA ILE A 68 28.64 -11.78 -22.45
C ILE A 68 29.76 -11.03 -23.13
N LYS A 69 29.50 -10.56 -24.35
CA LYS A 69 30.54 -10.02 -25.22
C LYS A 69 30.08 -8.78 -25.95
N SER A 70 30.91 -7.72 -25.94
CA SER A 70 30.64 -6.51 -26.70
C SER A 70 30.78 -6.77 -28.21
N LYS A 71 29.89 -6.22 -29.03
CA LYS A 71 29.98 -6.32 -30.49
C LYS A 71 31.05 -5.41 -31.07
N GLN A 72 31.27 -4.24 -30.41
CA GLN A 72 32.31 -3.31 -30.84
C GLN A 72 33.56 -3.50 -29.99
N LYS A 73 34.72 -3.14 -30.62
CA LYS A 73 35.97 -2.97 -29.91
C LYS A 73 35.92 -1.66 -29.14
N LEU A 74 36.20 -1.71 -27.84
CA LEU A 74 36.47 -0.57 -27.00
C LEU A 74 37.96 -0.48 -26.82
N ASP A 75 38.63 0.57 -27.33
CA ASP A 75 40.09 0.73 -27.40
C ASP A 75 40.83 -0.51 -27.94
N ASP A 76 40.43 -0.95 -29.13
CA ASP A 76 40.96 -2.15 -29.80
C ASP A 76 40.78 -3.47 -29.03
N LYS A 77 40.08 -3.50 -27.92
CA LYS A 77 39.79 -4.71 -27.15
C LYS A 77 38.31 -5.08 -27.21
N ILE A 78 38.05 -6.36 -27.31
CA ILE A 78 36.70 -6.91 -27.10
C ILE A 78 36.63 -7.41 -25.67
N TYR A 79 35.67 -6.84 -24.90
CA TYR A 79 35.44 -7.31 -23.56
C TYR A 79 34.48 -8.48 -23.59
N PHE A 80 34.82 -9.55 -22.90
CA PHE A 80 33.96 -10.70 -22.73
C PHE A 80 34.12 -11.34 -21.36
N VAL A 81 33.07 -11.99 -20.88
CA VAL A 81 33.05 -12.73 -19.61
C VAL A 81 31.99 -13.83 -19.72
N LEU A 82 32.23 -14.97 -19.08
CA LEU A 82 31.23 -16.02 -18.99
C LEU A 82 30.24 -15.70 -17.87
N VAL A 83 28.95 -16.06 -18.05
CA VAL A 83 27.91 -15.89 -17.04
C VAL A 83 28.32 -16.49 -15.70
N LYS A 84 28.90 -17.70 -15.69
CA LYS A 84 29.43 -18.36 -14.47
C LYS A 84 30.48 -17.53 -13.75
N ASP A 85 31.40 -16.89 -14.50
CA ASP A 85 32.46 -16.07 -13.89
C ASP A 85 31.88 -14.82 -13.21
N LEU A 86 30.84 -14.20 -13.77
CA LEU A 86 30.14 -13.09 -13.15
C LEU A 86 29.46 -13.51 -11.86
N ILE A 87 28.72 -14.62 -11.87
CA ILE A 87 28.02 -15.14 -10.70
C ILE A 87 29.01 -15.52 -9.60
N GLU A 88 30.13 -16.15 -9.93
CA GLU A 88 31.11 -16.59 -8.95
C GLU A 88 31.98 -15.45 -8.40
N LYS A 89 32.48 -14.60 -9.29
CA LYS A 89 33.56 -13.65 -9.00
C LYS A 89 33.06 -12.20 -8.82
N GLY A 90 31.82 -11.88 -9.21
CA GLY A 90 31.23 -10.55 -9.17
C GLY A 90 30.96 -10.03 -7.77
N LYS A 91 31.97 -10.06 -6.90
CA LYS A 91 31.92 -9.67 -5.49
C LYS A 91 32.86 -8.49 -5.21
N PRO A 92 32.68 -7.72 -4.15
CA PRO A 92 33.57 -6.57 -3.82
C PRO A 92 35.06 -6.92 -3.75
N ASN A 93 35.41 -8.16 -3.41
CA ASN A 93 36.81 -8.61 -3.39
C ASN A 93 37.48 -8.58 -4.77
N SER A 94 36.76 -8.71 -5.86
CA SER A 94 37.31 -8.61 -7.23
C SER A 94 37.97 -7.26 -7.50
N LEU A 95 37.55 -6.19 -6.83
CA LEU A 95 38.17 -4.85 -6.92
C LEU A 95 39.63 -4.80 -6.42
N LYS A 96 40.05 -5.78 -5.63
CA LYS A 96 41.38 -5.91 -5.09
C LYS A 96 42.31 -6.80 -5.89
N ILE A 97 41.78 -7.54 -6.86
CA ILE A 97 42.52 -8.50 -7.70
C ILE A 97 42.84 -7.81 -9.02
N PRO A 98 44.14 -7.49 -9.30
CA PRO A 98 44.51 -6.75 -10.50
C PRO A 98 44.17 -7.48 -11.81
N GLU A 99 44.22 -8.81 -11.77
CA GLU A 99 44.08 -9.69 -12.94
C GLU A 99 42.58 -9.96 -13.29
N ASP A 100 41.65 -9.61 -12.42
CA ASP A 100 40.23 -9.82 -12.70
C ASP A 100 39.73 -8.95 -13.85
N ASN A 101 38.84 -9.51 -14.66
CA ASN A 101 38.20 -8.85 -15.79
C ASN A 101 37.42 -7.60 -15.32
N ILE A 102 37.51 -6.52 -16.11
CA ILE A 102 36.82 -5.25 -15.81
C ILE A 102 35.31 -5.45 -15.60
N LEU A 103 34.65 -6.31 -16.37
CA LEU A 103 33.23 -6.60 -16.25
C LEU A 103 32.88 -7.23 -14.88
N ILE A 104 33.77 -8.10 -14.36
CA ILE A 104 33.66 -8.69 -13.02
C ILE A 104 33.84 -7.61 -11.93
N LYS A 105 34.84 -6.73 -12.11
CA LYS A 105 35.10 -5.61 -11.17
C LYS A 105 33.94 -4.63 -11.13
N LEU A 106 33.32 -4.32 -12.26
CA LEU A 106 32.11 -3.46 -12.32
C LEU A 106 30.96 -4.07 -11.52
N LEU A 107 30.70 -5.38 -11.67
CA LEU A 107 29.67 -6.04 -10.87
C LEU A 107 30.01 -6.03 -9.37
N GLY A 108 31.26 -6.30 -9.02
CA GLY A 108 31.75 -6.20 -7.64
C GLY A 108 31.58 -4.80 -7.05
N ARG A 109 31.77 -3.74 -7.86
CA ARG A 109 31.53 -2.35 -7.47
C ARG A 109 30.05 -2.06 -7.28
N CYS A 110 29.19 -2.52 -8.18
CA CYS A 110 27.73 -2.36 -8.06
C CYS A 110 27.18 -3.07 -6.82
N HIS A 111 27.67 -4.28 -6.53
CA HIS A 111 27.36 -4.99 -5.30
C HIS A 111 27.80 -4.16 -4.07
N ALA A 112 28.99 -3.58 -4.07
CA ALA A 112 29.47 -2.73 -2.97
C ALA A 112 28.65 -1.45 -2.84
N ALA A 113 28.23 -0.82 -3.94
CA ALA A 113 27.44 0.40 -3.93
C ALA A 113 26.02 0.19 -3.37
N ALA A 114 25.40 -0.95 -3.70
CA ALA A 114 24.08 -1.31 -3.22
C ALA A 114 24.06 -1.76 -1.76
N HIS A 115 25.22 -1.91 -1.12
CA HIS A 115 25.30 -2.38 0.26
C HIS A 115 24.53 -1.47 1.23
N ILE A 116 23.85 -2.13 2.14
CA ILE A 116 23.27 -1.54 3.34
C ILE A 116 24.25 -1.65 4.50
N GLU A 117 23.97 -0.99 5.63
CA GLU A 117 24.86 -0.98 6.79
C GLU A 117 25.26 -2.40 7.18
N LYS A 118 26.54 -2.61 7.41
CA LYS A 118 27.04 -3.84 8.01
C LYS A 118 27.13 -3.65 9.51
N GLU A 119 26.51 -4.54 10.24
CA GLU A 119 26.88 -4.74 11.61
C GLU A 119 28.37 -5.20 11.61
N GLU A 120 29.21 -4.60 12.44
CA GLU A 120 30.58 -5.07 12.56
C GLU A 120 30.61 -6.56 12.85
N ALA A 121 31.29 -7.31 12.00
CA ALA A 121 31.46 -8.74 12.23
C ALA A 121 32.33 -8.88 13.48
N LYS A 122 31.70 -9.18 14.62
CA LYS A 122 32.44 -9.65 15.77
C LYS A 122 33.10 -10.95 15.40
N ASP A 123 34.36 -11.11 15.82
CA ASP A 123 35.03 -12.36 15.59
C ASP A 123 34.23 -13.49 16.28
N GLU A 124 34.33 -14.69 15.73
CA GLU A 124 33.53 -15.85 16.16
C GLU A 124 33.80 -16.19 17.66
N LYS A 125 34.96 -15.89 18.18
CA LYS A 125 35.33 -16.08 19.61
C LYS A 125 34.56 -15.10 20.50
N THR A 126 34.49 -13.83 20.10
CA THR A 126 33.73 -12.79 20.82
C THR A 126 32.24 -13.11 20.83
N LEU A 127 31.69 -13.57 19.69
CA LEU A 127 30.29 -13.97 19.59
C LEU A 127 29.97 -15.18 20.50
N LYS A 128 30.82 -16.22 20.49
CA LYS A 128 30.69 -17.39 21.39
C LYS A 128 30.77 -16.99 22.86
N ALA A 129 31.65 -16.07 23.21
CA ALA A 129 31.79 -15.57 24.59
C ALA A 129 30.53 -14.82 25.05
N GLU A 130 29.93 -13.98 24.19
CA GLU A 130 28.67 -13.27 24.49
C GLU A 130 27.47 -14.25 24.59
N ILE A 131 27.38 -15.24 23.73
CA ILE A 131 26.35 -16.30 23.80
C ILE A 131 26.46 -17.06 25.12
N ASN A 132 27.66 -17.49 25.50
CA ASN A 132 27.89 -18.19 26.76
C ASN A 132 27.52 -17.31 27.95
N LYS A 133 27.90 -16.05 27.94
CA LYS A 133 27.53 -15.09 28.99
C LYS A 133 26.02 -14.92 29.13
N LYS A 134 25.30 -14.85 28.01
CA LYS A 134 23.81 -14.81 28.01
C LYS A 134 23.24 -16.08 28.60
N ASN A 135 23.71 -17.25 28.15
CA ASN A 135 23.24 -18.54 28.65
C ASN A 135 23.45 -18.70 30.15
N ASP A 136 24.56 -18.20 30.69
CA ASP A 136 24.85 -18.20 32.10
C ASP A 136 23.94 -17.27 32.90
N LEU A 137 23.62 -16.09 32.35
CA LEU A 137 22.62 -15.19 32.93
C LEU A 137 21.23 -15.84 32.95
N ASP A 138 20.81 -16.50 31.86
CA ASP A 138 19.53 -17.19 31.79
C ASP A 138 19.42 -18.31 32.82
N LYS A 139 20.51 -19.08 33.03
CA LYS A 139 20.59 -20.11 34.09
C LYS A 139 20.48 -19.47 35.50
N LEU A 140 21.16 -18.35 35.72
CA LEU A 140 21.09 -17.64 37.01
C LEU A 140 19.67 -17.13 37.28
N ILE A 141 19.02 -16.53 36.29
CA ILE A 141 17.64 -16.09 36.37
C ILE A 141 16.73 -17.27 36.75
N GLN A 142 16.86 -18.39 36.06
CA GLN A 142 16.04 -19.56 36.33
C GLN A 142 16.28 -20.13 37.76
N LYS A 143 17.54 -20.16 38.20
CA LYS A 143 17.91 -20.56 39.59
C LYS A 143 17.26 -19.64 40.62
N LYS A 144 17.27 -18.33 40.40
CA LYS A 144 16.67 -17.37 41.30
C LYS A 144 15.14 -17.41 41.28
N LYS A 145 14.51 -17.61 40.14
CA LYS A 145 13.07 -17.87 40.03
C LYS A 145 12.65 -19.10 40.84
N ASN A 146 13.41 -20.19 40.77
CA ASN A 146 13.17 -21.37 41.56
C ASN A 146 13.35 -21.11 43.09
N ALA A 147 14.27 -20.24 43.47
CA ALA A 147 14.42 -19.84 44.89
C ALA A 147 13.22 -19.02 45.38
N ILE A 148 12.67 -18.11 44.55
CA ILE A 148 11.43 -17.39 44.88
C ILE A 148 10.27 -18.39 45.10
N VAL A 149 10.10 -19.38 44.20
CA VAL A 149 9.05 -20.36 44.35
C VAL A 149 9.16 -21.10 45.68
N LYS A 150 10.37 -21.56 46.05
CA LYS A 150 10.61 -22.20 47.36
C LYS A 150 10.26 -21.31 48.53
N LYS A 151 10.64 -20.03 48.49
CA LYS A 151 10.35 -19.09 49.57
C LYS A 151 8.84 -18.78 49.67
N ARG A 152 8.14 -18.65 48.56
CA ARG A 152 6.69 -18.49 48.51
C ARG A 152 5.96 -19.71 49.06
N THR A 153 6.43 -20.94 48.75
CA THR A 153 5.89 -22.19 49.32
C THR A 153 6.07 -22.19 50.84
N THR A 154 7.26 -21.81 51.34
CA THR A 154 7.52 -21.68 52.80
C THR A 154 6.62 -20.65 53.45
N ILE A 155 6.38 -19.51 52.84
CA ILE A 155 5.42 -18.48 53.36
C ILE A 155 4.03 -19.10 53.45
N ASN A 156 3.54 -19.73 52.40
CA ASN A 156 2.21 -20.33 52.37
C ASN A 156 2.05 -21.44 53.45
N GLU A 157 3.13 -22.21 53.74
CA GLU A 157 3.12 -23.23 54.81
C GLU A 157 3.09 -22.61 56.19
N LEU A 158 3.81 -21.48 56.40
CA LEU A 158 3.80 -20.75 57.66
C LEU A 158 2.43 -20.10 57.93
N GLU A 159 1.82 -19.52 56.90
CA GLU A 159 0.48 -18.95 56.96
C GLU A 159 -0.59 -20.00 57.25
N LYS A 160 -0.52 -21.17 56.61
CA LYS A 160 -1.44 -22.30 56.84
C LYS A 160 -1.32 -22.93 58.24
N LYS A 161 -0.13 -22.92 58.83
CA LYS A 161 0.11 -23.46 60.17
C LYS A 161 -0.29 -22.49 61.32
N GLY A 162 -0.78 -21.32 60.99
CA GLY A 162 -1.22 -20.35 62.01
C GLY A 162 -0.08 -19.83 62.91
N ILE A 163 1.16 -20.04 62.53
CA ILE A 163 2.33 -19.57 63.28
C ILE A 163 2.53 -18.10 62.86
N GLY A 164 1.89 -17.22 63.60
CA GLY A 164 1.92 -15.78 63.40
C GLY A 164 3.27 -15.09 63.70
N ASP A 165 4.39 -15.65 63.17
CA ASP A 165 5.68 -14.96 63.23
C ASP A 165 5.77 -14.00 62.03
N SER A 166 5.07 -12.86 62.19
CA SER A 166 5.04 -11.75 61.21
C SER A 166 6.44 -11.29 60.81
N SER A 167 7.42 -11.38 61.74
CA SER A 167 8.80 -10.99 61.49
C SER A 167 9.47 -11.92 60.45
N LYS A 168 9.27 -13.21 60.57
CA LYS A 168 9.85 -14.21 59.68
C LYS A 168 9.22 -14.23 58.28
N ILE A 169 7.90 -13.96 58.20
CA ILE A 169 7.19 -13.81 56.91
C ILE A 169 7.62 -12.52 56.22
N ASN A 170 7.74 -11.42 56.95
CA ASN A 170 8.22 -10.17 56.36
C ASN A 170 9.67 -10.28 55.89
N LYS A 171 10.55 -10.89 56.64
CA LYS A 171 11.93 -11.16 56.22
C LYS A 171 12.00 -11.98 54.92
N LEU A 172 11.14 -13.01 54.76
CA LEU A 172 11.09 -13.79 53.52
C LEU A 172 10.51 -12.98 52.36
N LYS A 173 9.57 -12.05 52.63
CA LYS A 173 9.05 -11.16 51.58
C LYS A 173 10.09 -10.16 51.13
N ASP A 174 10.88 -9.58 52.06
CA ASP A 174 12.00 -8.68 51.72
C ASP A 174 13.09 -9.41 50.94
N GLU A 175 13.40 -10.64 51.32
CA GLU A 175 14.34 -11.47 50.57
C GLU A 175 13.84 -11.83 49.16
N ILE A 176 12.53 -12.02 48.97
CA ILE A 176 11.92 -12.20 47.65
C ILE A 176 12.07 -10.92 46.82
N GLY A 177 11.75 -9.75 47.37
CA GLY A 177 11.89 -8.48 46.69
C GLY A 177 13.35 -8.20 46.28
N SER A 178 14.33 -8.53 47.12
CA SER A 178 15.74 -8.43 46.76
C SER A 178 16.12 -9.35 45.58
N ILE A 179 15.62 -10.62 45.60
CA ILE A 179 15.88 -11.57 44.51
C ILE A 179 15.16 -11.11 43.22
N GLU A 180 13.97 -10.53 43.32
CA GLU A 180 13.24 -10.00 42.17
C GLU A 180 14.00 -8.84 41.48
N ASN A 181 14.58 -7.93 42.28
CA ASN A 181 15.45 -6.87 41.79
C ASN A 181 16.71 -7.40 41.09
N GLU A 182 17.35 -8.44 41.66
CA GLU A 182 18.49 -9.08 41.01
C GLU A 182 18.10 -9.77 39.71
N ILE A 183 16.94 -10.41 39.66
CA ILE A 183 16.42 -10.99 38.41
C ILE A 183 16.20 -9.92 37.36
N LEU A 184 15.67 -8.76 37.74
CA LEU A 184 15.44 -7.64 36.84
C LEU A 184 16.77 -7.15 36.23
N GLU A 185 17.80 -7.00 37.07
CA GLU A 185 19.15 -6.60 36.64
C GLU A 185 19.78 -7.63 35.68
N PHE A 186 19.67 -8.94 36.00
CA PHE A 186 20.16 -10.00 35.11
C PHE A 186 19.39 -10.05 33.79
N GLN A 187 18.06 -9.82 33.81
CA GLN A 187 17.25 -9.75 32.63
C GLN A 187 17.65 -8.58 31.75
N LYS A 188 17.86 -7.39 32.31
CA LYS A 188 18.36 -6.24 31.59
C LYS A 188 19.69 -6.52 30.88
N ASN A 189 20.63 -7.18 31.61
CA ASN A 189 21.93 -7.55 31.03
C ASN A 189 21.79 -8.59 29.91
N ALA A 190 20.91 -9.59 30.08
CA ALA A 190 20.64 -10.61 29.06
C ALA A 190 19.96 -10.01 27.81
N ASP A 191 19.04 -9.08 28.00
CA ASP A 191 18.36 -8.36 26.92
C ASP A 191 19.34 -7.47 26.15
N ALA A 192 20.26 -6.78 26.85
CA ALA A 192 21.31 -5.97 26.23
C ALA A 192 22.28 -6.83 25.40
N ILE A 193 22.65 -8.01 25.89
CA ILE A 193 23.45 -8.96 25.12
C ILE A 193 22.67 -9.48 23.92
N SER A 194 21.39 -9.83 24.10
CA SER A 194 20.52 -10.30 23.03
C SER A 194 20.35 -9.25 21.93
N PHE A 195 20.28 -7.95 22.27
CA PHE A 195 20.28 -6.88 21.30
C PHE A 195 21.60 -6.77 20.52
N LYS A 196 22.73 -7.05 21.15
CA LYS A 196 24.04 -7.04 20.50
C LYS A 196 24.30 -8.27 19.64
N LEU A 197 23.65 -9.38 19.96
CA LEU A 197 23.79 -10.61 19.21
C LEU A 197 22.93 -10.51 17.94
N ARG A 198 23.45 -11.02 16.83
CA ARG A 198 22.67 -11.11 15.61
C ARG A 198 21.61 -12.17 15.80
N GLN A 199 20.36 -11.74 15.79
CA GLN A 199 19.26 -12.68 15.70
C GLN A 199 18.88 -12.82 14.24
N VAL A 200 19.36 -13.87 13.60
CA VAL A 200 18.84 -14.27 12.30
C VAL A 200 17.54 -15.02 12.60
N LEU A 201 16.42 -14.45 12.16
CA LEU A 201 15.07 -15.01 12.34
C LEU A 201 14.85 -16.25 11.45
N GLN A 202 15.85 -17.16 11.38
CA GLN A 202 15.89 -18.22 10.40
C GLN A 202 16.34 -19.52 11.03
N SER A 203 15.64 -20.55 10.62
CA SER A 203 16.08 -21.94 10.79
C SER A 203 15.86 -22.64 9.46
N LYS A 204 16.43 -23.84 9.30
CA LYS A 204 16.26 -24.65 8.10
C LYS A 204 14.78 -24.78 7.69
N ASP A 205 13.89 -24.88 8.64
CA ASP A 205 12.47 -25.16 8.44
C ASP A 205 11.57 -23.91 8.63
N ASN A 206 12.11 -22.78 9.10
CA ASN A 206 11.36 -21.61 9.49
C ASN A 206 12.13 -20.33 9.19
N THR A 207 12.16 -19.92 7.94
CA THR A 207 12.69 -18.61 7.55
C THR A 207 11.56 -17.60 7.51
N TRP A 208 11.75 -16.45 8.15
CA TRP A 208 10.78 -15.38 8.22
C TRP A 208 11.33 -14.11 7.59
N ILE A 209 10.50 -13.45 6.79
CA ILE A 209 10.77 -12.11 6.24
C ILE A 209 9.79 -11.15 6.86
N SER A 210 10.27 -10.01 7.33
CA SER A 210 9.43 -8.95 7.84
C SER A 210 9.16 -7.88 6.78
N THR A 211 8.09 -7.12 6.98
CA THR A 211 7.91 -5.86 6.27
C THR A 211 8.90 -4.81 6.79
N PRO A 212 9.14 -3.69 6.07
CA PRO A 212 9.95 -2.59 6.60
C PRO A 212 9.34 -1.96 7.87
N PHE A 213 8.08 -2.29 8.17
CA PHE A 213 7.33 -1.81 9.32
C PHE A 213 7.34 -2.77 10.53
N GLY A 214 8.16 -3.85 10.45
CA GLY A 214 8.46 -4.74 11.56
C GLY A 214 7.53 -5.93 11.72
N TYR A 215 6.48 -6.08 10.89
CA TYR A 215 5.64 -7.27 10.92
C TYR A 215 6.25 -8.41 10.13
N GLU A 216 6.05 -9.62 10.63
CA GLU A 216 6.37 -10.84 9.90
C GLU A 216 5.46 -10.94 8.68
N TYR A 217 6.09 -11.05 7.53
CA TYR A 217 5.38 -11.02 6.27
C TYR A 217 5.00 -12.42 5.80
N GLU A 218 5.95 -13.34 5.85
CA GLU A 218 5.77 -14.70 5.37
C GLU A 218 6.77 -15.65 6.01
N LYS A 219 6.29 -16.85 6.30
CA LYS A 219 7.15 -18.01 6.59
C LYS A 219 7.54 -18.64 5.26
N ILE A 220 8.85 -18.77 5.01
CA ILE A 220 9.34 -19.31 3.75
C ILE A 220 9.31 -20.82 3.76
N GLU A 221 8.49 -21.37 2.89
CA GLU A 221 8.46 -22.79 2.60
C GLU A 221 8.82 -22.99 1.11
N ASN A 222 9.59 -24.04 0.82
CA ASN A 222 9.90 -24.48 -0.55
C ASN A 222 10.70 -23.52 -1.45
N LEU A 223 11.59 -22.69 -0.89
CA LEU A 223 12.45 -21.80 -1.70
C LEU A 223 13.23 -22.59 -2.76
N ASN A 224 13.75 -23.78 -2.44
CA ASN A 224 14.48 -24.64 -3.39
C ASN A 224 13.64 -25.07 -4.59
N SER A 225 12.34 -25.31 -4.43
CA SER A 225 11.47 -25.65 -5.57
C SER A 225 11.23 -24.45 -6.47
N ARG A 226 11.06 -23.27 -5.93
CA ARG A 226 10.90 -22.02 -6.70
C ARG A 226 12.14 -21.71 -7.51
N LEU A 227 13.34 -21.88 -6.96
CA LEU A 227 14.60 -21.69 -7.66
C LEU A 227 14.80 -22.66 -8.85
N LYS A 228 14.34 -23.89 -8.72
CA LYS A 228 14.39 -24.89 -9.79
C LYS A 228 13.45 -24.58 -10.96
N ASN A 229 12.41 -23.80 -10.73
CA ASN A 229 11.42 -23.44 -11.75
C ASN A 229 11.81 -22.22 -12.58
N ILE A 230 12.97 -21.61 -12.35
CA ILE A 230 13.46 -20.50 -13.19
C ILE A 230 13.77 -21.02 -14.60
N PRO A 231 13.14 -20.47 -15.65
CA PRO A 231 13.25 -20.97 -17.01
C PRO A 231 14.53 -20.45 -17.69
N PHE A 232 15.67 -21.05 -17.36
CA PHE A 232 16.97 -20.64 -17.90
C PHE A 232 17.13 -20.89 -19.41
N ASP A 233 16.27 -21.68 -20.00
CA ASP A 233 16.14 -21.87 -21.45
C ASP A 233 15.50 -20.66 -22.16
N LYS A 234 14.82 -19.79 -21.43
CA LYS A 234 14.14 -18.60 -21.94
C LYS A 234 14.87 -17.30 -21.61
N VAL A 235 16.19 -17.31 -21.54
CA VAL A 235 16.99 -16.11 -21.22
C VAL A 235 16.72 -14.94 -22.17
N ASN A 236 16.34 -15.23 -23.41
CA ASN A 236 15.99 -14.23 -24.42
C ASN A 236 14.64 -13.54 -24.13
N ASP A 237 13.77 -14.15 -23.32
CA ASP A 237 12.57 -13.51 -22.77
C ASP A 237 12.88 -12.92 -21.39
N ARG A 238 13.47 -11.72 -21.40
CA ARG A 238 13.83 -11.00 -20.16
C ARG A 238 12.66 -10.91 -19.19
N LYS A 239 11.47 -10.63 -19.69
CA LYS A 239 10.29 -10.43 -18.83
C LYS A 239 9.94 -11.72 -18.06
N GLU A 240 9.97 -12.85 -18.70
CA GLU A 240 9.65 -14.15 -18.10
C GLU A 240 10.72 -14.58 -17.10
N ILE A 241 11.99 -14.49 -17.46
CA ILE A 241 13.08 -14.93 -16.57
C ILE A 241 13.22 -14.02 -15.34
N ILE A 242 13.17 -12.69 -15.50
CA ILE A 242 13.26 -11.76 -14.36
C ILE A 242 12.05 -11.95 -13.44
N LYS A 243 10.84 -12.10 -13.97
CA LYS A 243 9.65 -12.38 -13.17
C LYS A 243 9.84 -13.65 -12.34
N SER A 244 10.34 -14.73 -12.92
CA SER A 244 10.56 -16.01 -12.21
C SER A 244 11.65 -15.89 -11.14
N ILE A 245 12.72 -15.12 -11.40
CA ILE A 245 13.74 -14.80 -10.38
C ILE A 245 13.13 -14.00 -9.23
N GLN A 246 12.34 -12.98 -9.51
CA GLN A 246 11.67 -12.16 -8.51
C GLN A 246 10.71 -12.97 -7.65
N GLU A 247 9.90 -13.84 -8.25
CA GLU A 247 8.98 -14.75 -7.55
C GLU A 247 9.71 -15.71 -6.59
N ALA A 248 10.97 -16.06 -6.88
CA ALA A 248 11.80 -16.83 -5.95
C ALA A 248 12.49 -15.94 -4.90
N PHE A 249 13.08 -14.83 -5.33
CA PHE A 249 13.96 -14.00 -4.49
C PHE A 249 13.21 -13.14 -3.49
N VAL A 250 11.93 -12.85 -3.71
CA VAL A 250 11.07 -12.21 -2.71
C VAL A 250 10.94 -13.04 -1.42
N HIS A 251 11.15 -14.35 -1.51
CA HIS A 251 11.15 -15.28 -0.37
C HIS A 251 12.56 -15.58 0.19
N ALA A 252 13.58 -14.88 -0.28
CA ALA A 252 14.96 -15.05 0.18
C ALA A 252 15.48 -13.77 0.85
N LEU A 253 16.41 -13.92 1.77
CA LEU A 253 16.95 -12.80 2.52
C LEU A 253 18.00 -12.04 1.74
N GLY A 254 17.89 -10.73 1.71
CA GLY A 254 18.92 -9.85 1.16
C GLY A 254 20.19 -9.80 2.00
N GLU A 255 20.03 -9.73 3.34
CA GLU A 255 21.15 -9.68 4.29
C GLU A 255 20.89 -10.58 5.50
N THR A 256 21.69 -11.64 5.64
CA THR A 256 21.52 -12.65 6.68
C THR A 256 22.18 -12.31 8.01
N ARG A 257 23.04 -11.29 8.05
CA ARG A 257 23.78 -10.86 9.24
C ARG A 257 23.01 -9.86 10.10
N ARG A 258 21.78 -9.53 9.75
CA ARG A 258 20.97 -8.55 10.46
C ARG A 258 19.99 -9.20 11.41
N PRO A 259 19.68 -8.51 12.51
CA PRO A 259 18.67 -8.97 13.45
C PRO A 259 17.27 -9.01 12.81
N THR A 260 16.94 -8.04 11.97
CA THR A 260 15.66 -7.94 11.27
C THR A 260 15.87 -7.93 9.77
N ASN A 261 15.12 -8.77 9.06
CA ASN A 261 15.28 -8.99 7.63
C ASN A 261 14.13 -8.34 6.84
N GLU A 262 14.12 -7.03 6.80
CA GLU A 262 13.15 -6.25 6.04
C GLU A 262 13.47 -6.14 4.55
N ILE A 263 14.67 -6.55 4.13
CA ILE A 263 15.14 -6.51 2.74
C ILE A 263 15.23 -7.93 2.22
N THR A 264 14.56 -8.20 1.11
CA THR A 264 14.64 -9.47 0.41
C THR A 264 15.81 -9.50 -0.56
N LEU A 265 16.16 -10.70 -1.04
CA LEU A 265 17.16 -10.85 -2.09
C LEU A 265 16.68 -10.22 -3.41
N ASP A 266 15.35 -10.17 -3.64
CA ASP A 266 14.74 -9.46 -4.77
C ASP A 266 15.05 -7.95 -4.71
N ASP A 267 14.79 -7.30 -3.56
CA ASP A 267 15.12 -5.88 -3.37
C ASP A 267 16.59 -5.58 -3.57
N TRP A 268 17.45 -6.48 -3.12
CA TRP A 268 18.90 -6.33 -3.20
C TRP A 268 19.45 -6.59 -4.61
N SER A 269 19.16 -7.77 -5.17
CA SER A 269 19.71 -8.19 -6.46
C SER A 269 19.19 -7.34 -7.61
N GLY A 270 17.93 -6.88 -7.51
CA GLY A 270 17.36 -5.96 -8.48
C GLY A 270 18.13 -4.65 -8.60
N ILE A 271 18.52 -4.07 -7.46
CA ILE A 271 19.33 -2.85 -7.46
C ILE A 271 20.74 -3.11 -7.99
N VAL A 272 21.38 -4.20 -7.59
CA VAL A 272 22.71 -4.55 -8.13
C VAL A 272 22.66 -4.73 -9.65
N ALA A 273 21.64 -5.41 -10.16
CA ALA A 273 21.44 -5.61 -11.60
C ALA A 273 21.17 -4.28 -12.32
N ALA A 274 20.37 -3.38 -11.73
CA ALA A 274 20.10 -2.05 -12.27
C ALA A 274 21.40 -1.22 -12.42
N LEU A 275 22.19 -1.18 -11.36
CA LEU A 275 23.46 -0.47 -11.32
C LEU A 275 24.45 -1.07 -12.32
N TYR A 276 24.52 -2.39 -12.41
CA TYR A 276 25.45 -3.09 -13.29
C TYR A 276 25.12 -2.85 -14.76
N LYS A 277 23.84 -3.04 -15.16
CA LYS A 277 23.41 -2.75 -16.53
C LYS A 277 23.70 -1.31 -16.92
N SER A 278 23.40 -0.37 -16.05
CA SER A 278 23.71 1.05 -16.26
C SER A 278 25.20 1.31 -16.40
N SER A 279 26.04 0.63 -15.62
CA SER A 279 27.50 0.75 -15.73
C SER A 279 28.04 0.24 -17.05
N LEU A 280 27.52 -0.90 -17.51
CA LEU A 280 27.88 -1.45 -18.83
C LEU A 280 27.41 -0.57 -19.98
N ALA A 281 26.22 0.01 -19.85
CA ALA A 281 25.72 0.99 -20.81
C ALA A 281 26.63 2.23 -20.89
N GLY A 282 27.07 2.76 -19.73
CA GLY A 282 28.03 3.85 -19.67
C GLY A 282 29.37 3.51 -20.33
N LEU A 283 29.91 2.32 -20.06
CA LEU A 283 31.13 1.84 -20.66
C LEU A 283 31.05 1.77 -22.21
N LEU A 284 29.92 1.31 -22.74
CA LEU A 284 29.69 1.25 -24.18
C LEU A 284 29.56 2.63 -24.82
N ILE A 285 28.87 3.56 -24.16
CA ILE A 285 28.64 4.93 -24.68
C ILE A 285 29.92 5.76 -24.63
N GLU A 286 30.70 5.66 -23.55
CA GLU A 286 31.91 6.45 -23.38
C GLU A 286 33.07 5.87 -24.15
N GLY A 287 33.13 4.57 -24.37
CA GLY A 287 34.18 3.90 -25.11
C GLY A 287 35.55 3.88 -24.41
N GLU A 288 35.59 4.23 -23.13
CA GLU A 288 36.85 4.35 -22.37
C GLU A 288 37.31 3.02 -21.81
N SER A 289 38.58 2.67 -22.06
CA SER A 289 39.26 1.48 -21.52
C SER A 289 39.81 1.67 -20.12
N GLU A 290 39.98 2.90 -19.66
CA GLU A 290 40.65 3.22 -18.38
C GLU A 290 39.64 3.55 -17.25
N LEU A 291 38.41 3.10 -17.34
CA LEU A 291 37.43 3.28 -16.30
C LEU A 291 37.88 2.61 -14.98
N ASP A 292 38.25 3.38 -13.96
CA ASP A 292 38.46 2.84 -12.60
C ASP A 292 37.07 2.48 -12.00
N PRO A 293 36.78 1.17 -11.82
CA PRO A 293 35.49 0.78 -11.23
C PRO A 293 35.20 1.43 -9.86
N ARG A 294 36.26 1.82 -9.14
CA ARG A 294 36.11 2.47 -7.83
C ARG A 294 35.58 3.90 -7.91
N CYS A 295 35.70 4.55 -9.08
CA CYS A 295 35.21 5.90 -9.33
C CYS A 295 33.82 5.95 -9.97
N LEU A 296 33.18 4.80 -10.15
CA LEU A 296 31.90 4.67 -10.82
C LEU A 296 30.78 5.41 -10.08
N LYS A 297 30.00 6.17 -10.83
CA LYS A 297 28.87 6.96 -10.36
C LYS A 297 27.65 6.71 -11.25
N TRP A 298 26.47 7.02 -10.75
CA TRP A 298 25.19 6.94 -11.47
C TRP A 298 24.42 8.23 -11.33
N ARG A 299 23.50 8.46 -12.24
CA ARG A 299 22.47 9.50 -12.18
C ARG A 299 21.08 8.89 -12.18
N PHE A 300 20.08 9.72 -11.99
CA PHE A 300 18.68 9.33 -12.06
C PHE A 300 17.98 10.09 -13.16
N LEU A 301 17.24 9.35 -13.97
CA LEU A 301 16.30 9.87 -14.94
C LEU A 301 14.91 9.77 -14.34
N SER A 302 14.20 10.88 -14.23
CA SER A 302 12.80 10.90 -13.83
C SER A 302 11.92 11.26 -15.02
N VAL A 303 10.81 10.52 -15.17
CA VAL A 303 9.74 10.82 -16.10
C VAL A 303 8.48 10.89 -15.27
N ARG A 304 8.16 12.09 -14.81
CA ARG A 304 7.05 12.34 -13.90
C ARG A 304 6.12 13.41 -14.43
N PHE A 305 4.82 13.25 -14.16
CA PHE A 305 3.77 14.16 -14.56
C PHE A 305 2.57 14.03 -13.62
N ASN A 306 1.75 15.06 -13.52
CA ASN A 306 0.53 14.99 -12.74
C ASN A 306 -0.47 14.05 -13.42
N SER A 307 -0.56 12.83 -12.96
CA SER A 307 -1.45 11.82 -13.51
C SER A 307 -2.93 12.17 -13.36
N GLU A 308 -3.27 12.98 -12.35
CA GLU A 308 -4.62 13.47 -12.12
C GLU A 308 -5.13 14.34 -13.29
N ASP A 309 -4.25 15.07 -13.96
CA ASP A 309 -4.61 15.84 -15.17
C ASP A 309 -5.10 14.91 -16.30
N ILE A 310 -4.64 13.66 -16.32
CA ILE A 310 -5.05 12.69 -17.34
C ILE A 310 -6.40 12.07 -17.00
N TRP A 311 -6.56 11.49 -15.83
CA TRP A 311 -7.74 10.69 -15.51
C TRP A 311 -8.79 11.42 -14.66
N GLY A 312 -8.40 12.47 -13.91
CA GLY A 312 -9.25 13.13 -12.92
C GLY A 312 -10.49 13.82 -13.48
N ASN A 313 -10.41 14.35 -14.70
CA ASN A 313 -11.51 15.07 -15.38
C ASN A 313 -12.33 14.17 -16.32
N SER A 314 -12.48 12.89 -15.98
CA SER A 314 -13.24 11.95 -16.80
C SER A 314 -14.75 12.12 -16.59
N SER A 315 -15.52 12.09 -17.68
CA SER A 315 -16.98 12.23 -17.64
C SER A 315 -17.74 10.92 -17.43
N SER A 316 -17.05 9.78 -17.53
CA SER A 316 -17.62 8.45 -17.31
C SER A 316 -16.56 7.43 -16.91
N ILE A 317 -16.97 6.34 -16.27
CA ILE A 317 -16.06 5.26 -15.83
C ILE A 317 -15.30 4.62 -16.99
N PRO A 318 -15.90 4.25 -18.12
CA PRO A 318 -15.13 3.70 -19.24
C PRO A 318 -14.01 4.62 -19.74
N ILE A 319 -14.25 5.94 -19.77
CA ILE A 319 -13.24 6.94 -20.13
C ILE A 319 -12.15 7.00 -19.09
N LEU A 320 -12.50 7.08 -17.81
CA LEU A 320 -11.56 7.10 -16.68
C LEU A 320 -10.62 5.90 -16.74
N LEU A 321 -11.17 4.70 -16.85
CA LEU A 321 -10.40 3.46 -16.91
C LEU A 321 -9.55 3.36 -18.18
N ALA A 322 -10.06 3.85 -19.33
CA ALA A 322 -9.29 3.87 -20.58
C ALA A 322 -8.08 4.82 -20.49
N ARG A 323 -8.25 5.99 -19.87
CA ARG A 323 -7.16 6.94 -19.63
C ARG A 323 -6.11 6.38 -18.67
N LYS A 324 -6.57 5.74 -17.59
CA LYS A 324 -5.67 5.08 -16.65
C LYS A 324 -4.86 3.98 -17.32
N GLU A 325 -5.51 3.07 -18.05
CA GLU A 325 -4.82 1.99 -18.78
C GLU A 325 -3.83 2.53 -19.81
N TRP A 326 -4.20 3.61 -20.48
CA TRP A 326 -3.30 4.28 -21.41
C TRP A 326 -2.04 4.82 -20.73
N MET A 327 -2.18 5.45 -19.57
CA MET A 327 -1.07 5.96 -18.78
C MET A 327 -0.16 4.81 -18.29
N GLU A 328 -0.74 3.78 -17.71
CA GLU A 328 -0.01 2.58 -17.25
C GLU A 328 0.75 1.92 -18.40
N THR A 329 0.08 1.74 -19.54
CA THR A 329 0.71 1.17 -20.74
C THR A 329 1.84 2.06 -21.26
N SER A 330 1.69 3.37 -21.18
CA SER A 330 2.73 4.32 -21.59
C SER A 330 3.96 4.24 -20.70
N LEU A 331 3.79 4.12 -19.39
CA LEU A 331 4.90 3.90 -18.45
C LEU A 331 5.56 2.53 -18.66
N ASP A 332 4.78 1.49 -18.94
CA ASP A 332 5.34 0.17 -19.25
C ASP A 332 6.13 0.16 -20.56
N ASN A 333 5.67 0.89 -21.57
CA ASN A 333 6.40 1.08 -22.82
C ASN A 333 7.68 1.88 -22.63
N LEU A 334 7.67 2.90 -21.77
CA LEU A 334 8.87 3.63 -21.38
C LEU A 334 9.87 2.70 -20.69
N LYS A 335 9.37 1.89 -19.74
CA LYS A 335 10.19 0.89 -19.06
C LYS A 335 10.82 -0.09 -20.08
N HIS A 336 10.02 -0.63 -20.99
CA HIS A 336 10.51 -1.50 -22.07
C HIS A 336 11.53 -0.79 -22.97
N LEU A 337 11.32 0.48 -23.30
CA LEU A 337 12.25 1.28 -24.10
C LEU A 337 13.64 1.35 -23.44
N LEU A 338 13.69 1.74 -22.15
CA LEU A 338 14.94 2.00 -21.42
C LEU A 338 15.59 0.74 -20.82
N GLU A 339 14.81 -0.30 -20.58
CA GLU A 339 15.31 -1.53 -19.97
C GLU A 339 15.66 -2.61 -21.00
N GLU A 340 14.99 -2.62 -22.17
CA GLU A 340 15.11 -3.72 -23.14
C GLU A 340 15.49 -3.26 -24.55
N THR A 341 14.88 -2.19 -25.09
CA THR A 341 15.17 -1.74 -26.45
C THR A 341 16.51 -1.01 -26.51
N TYR A 342 16.71 -0.08 -25.59
CA TYR A 342 17.96 0.63 -25.35
C TYR A 342 18.39 0.38 -23.90
N PRO A 343 19.02 -0.76 -23.58
CA PRO A 343 19.26 -1.19 -22.21
C PRO A 343 20.21 -0.24 -21.47
N LEU A 344 19.69 0.90 -21.04
CA LEU A 344 20.41 1.98 -20.37
C LEU A 344 20.51 1.76 -18.86
N GLY A 345 19.45 1.26 -18.26
CA GLY A 345 19.33 1.05 -16.83
C GLY A 345 17.96 0.46 -16.48
N ASN A 346 17.62 0.39 -15.19
CA ASN A 346 16.34 -0.15 -14.73
C ASN A 346 15.53 0.90 -13.96
N GLU A 347 14.20 0.70 -13.97
CA GLU A 347 13.29 1.40 -13.10
C GLU A 347 13.54 1.00 -11.64
N VAL A 348 13.75 2.00 -10.79
CA VAL A 348 14.03 1.81 -9.36
C VAL A 348 12.93 2.35 -8.45
N TYR A 349 12.00 3.10 -9.02
CA TYR A 349 10.81 3.58 -8.34
C TYR A 349 9.69 3.88 -9.35
N ARG A 350 8.43 3.59 -8.97
CA ARG A 350 7.23 3.97 -9.69
C ARG A 350 6.09 4.25 -8.72
N ASP A 351 5.38 5.33 -8.98
CA ASP A 351 4.11 5.65 -8.35
C ASP A 351 3.06 6.07 -9.40
N GLU A 352 1.91 6.58 -8.96
CA GLU A 352 0.85 7.09 -9.83
C GLU A 352 1.30 8.23 -10.75
N ASN A 353 2.37 8.93 -10.40
CA ASN A 353 2.85 10.12 -11.11
C ASN A 353 4.07 9.86 -12.00
N GLY A 354 4.48 8.61 -12.16
CA GLY A 354 5.55 8.25 -13.10
C GLY A 354 6.65 7.39 -12.52
N SER A 355 7.79 7.39 -13.21
CA SER A 355 8.88 6.45 -12.97
C SER A 355 10.23 7.14 -12.80
N VAL A 356 11.11 6.49 -12.05
CA VAL A 356 12.52 6.89 -11.87
C VAL A 356 13.42 5.72 -12.26
N PHE A 357 14.42 6.02 -13.10
CA PHE A 357 15.39 5.05 -13.63
C PHE A 357 16.80 5.40 -13.17
N VAL A 358 17.62 4.37 -12.92
CA VAL A 358 19.07 4.54 -12.80
C VAL A 358 19.66 4.61 -14.20
N VAL A 359 20.53 5.60 -14.44
CA VAL A 359 21.24 5.80 -15.72
C VAL A 359 22.74 6.05 -15.44
N PRO A 360 23.63 5.80 -16.41
CA PRO A 360 25.06 6.07 -16.21
C PRO A 360 25.33 7.56 -15.97
N TYR A 361 26.38 7.84 -15.21
CA TYR A 361 26.90 9.17 -15.08
C TYR A 361 27.77 9.50 -16.31
N ILE A 362 27.27 10.35 -17.14
CA ILE A 362 27.95 10.89 -18.31
C ILE A 362 27.90 12.41 -18.22
N GLU A 363 29.04 13.07 -18.22
CA GLU A 363 29.11 14.54 -17.97
C GLU A 363 28.56 15.40 -19.11
N GLU A 364 28.52 14.87 -20.32
CA GLU A 364 28.17 15.62 -21.51
C GLU A 364 26.69 16.02 -21.56
N SER A 365 26.44 17.29 -21.80
CA SER A 365 25.08 17.84 -22.01
C SER A 365 24.38 17.23 -23.23
N GLU A 366 25.16 16.82 -24.24
CA GLU A 366 24.68 16.17 -25.46
C GLU A 366 24.03 14.81 -25.19
N PHE A 367 24.61 14.00 -24.27
CA PHE A 367 23.98 12.72 -23.85
C PHE A 367 22.62 12.93 -23.22
N ASN A 368 22.50 13.88 -22.28
CA ASN A 368 21.25 14.18 -21.62
C ASN A 368 20.19 14.65 -22.62
N LYS A 369 20.61 15.43 -23.63
CA LYS A 369 19.74 15.87 -24.71
C LYS A 369 19.30 14.71 -25.60
N ALA A 370 20.24 13.87 -26.06
CA ALA A 370 19.95 12.69 -26.88
C ALA A 370 18.98 11.72 -26.19
N LEU A 371 19.15 11.50 -24.86
CA LEU A 371 18.27 10.67 -24.05
C LEU A 371 16.87 11.28 -23.96
N LYS A 372 16.76 12.58 -23.74
CA LYS A 372 15.46 13.28 -23.73
C LYS A 372 14.78 13.19 -25.08
N ASP A 373 15.51 13.46 -26.15
CA ASP A 373 14.98 13.41 -27.52
C ASP A 373 14.51 12.00 -27.87
N LEU A 374 15.26 10.95 -27.51
CA LEU A 374 14.85 9.54 -27.68
C LEU A 374 13.53 9.24 -26.96
N ILE A 375 13.41 9.65 -25.70
CA ILE A 375 12.21 9.40 -24.93
C ILE A 375 11.01 10.13 -25.53
N ILE A 376 11.19 11.40 -25.93
CA ILE A 376 10.12 12.20 -26.54
C ILE A 376 9.70 11.59 -27.88
N GLU A 377 10.65 11.16 -28.70
CA GLU A 377 10.38 10.54 -30.01
C GLU A 377 9.68 9.19 -29.91
N LYS A 378 10.14 8.35 -28.99
CA LYS A 378 9.70 6.94 -28.91
C LYS A 378 8.57 6.69 -27.93
N MET A 379 8.25 7.67 -27.04
CA MET A 379 7.14 7.48 -26.12
C MET A 379 5.81 7.50 -26.83
N PRO A 380 4.96 6.51 -26.60
CA PRO A 380 3.69 6.33 -27.30
C PRO A 380 2.58 7.22 -26.74
N TYR A 381 2.86 8.51 -26.52
CA TYR A 381 1.81 9.49 -26.15
C TYR A 381 1.02 9.99 -27.35
N ASP A 382 1.35 9.54 -28.54
CA ASP A 382 0.70 9.88 -29.80
C ASP A 382 0.53 11.41 -29.98
N GLY A 383 1.51 12.19 -29.53
CA GLY A 383 1.52 13.63 -29.60
C GLY A 383 0.51 14.36 -28.68
N GLU A 384 -0.25 13.62 -27.86
CA GLU A 384 -1.33 14.22 -27.06
C GLU A 384 -0.81 14.95 -25.82
N ILE A 385 0.30 14.50 -25.25
CA ILE A 385 0.96 15.16 -24.12
C ILE A 385 2.45 15.31 -24.35
N GLN A 386 3.01 16.37 -23.82
CA GLN A 386 4.44 16.60 -23.79
C GLN A 386 4.98 16.13 -22.44
N VAL A 387 5.89 15.17 -22.49
CA VAL A 387 6.61 14.70 -21.31
C VAL A 387 7.98 15.33 -21.27
N THR A 388 8.40 15.76 -20.10
CA THR A 388 9.74 16.36 -19.91
C THR A 388 10.58 15.39 -19.05
N PRO A 389 11.38 14.51 -19.68
CA PRO A 389 12.32 13.69 -18.95
C PRO A 389 13.40 14.57 -18.30
N THR A 390 13.67 14.31 -17.03
CA THR A 390 14.66 15.07 -16.27
C THR A 390 15.76 14.15 -15.77
N VAL A 391 16.99 14.38 -16.25
CA VAL A 391 18.19 13.76 -15.70
C VAL A 391 18.69 14.61 -14.55
N GLN A 392 18.85 14.03 -13.36
CA GLN A 392 19.29 14.77 -12.18
C GLN A 392 20.75 15.24 -12.32
N ASP A 393 21.03 16.46 -11.90
CA ASP A 393 22.41 17.01 -11.94
C ASP A 393 23.33 16.31 -10.95
N LYS A 394 22.82 15.96 -9.75
CA LYS A 394 23.58 15.26 -8.73
C LYS A 394 23.83 13.80 -9.13
N SER A 395 25.09 13.39 -9.04
CA SER A 395 25.49 11.98 -9.15
C SER A 395 25.42 11.29 -7.79
N TRP A 396 25.29 9.97 -7.82
CA TRP A 396 25.34 9.10 -6.64
C TRP A 396 26.40 8.02 -6.84
N CYS A 397 27.21 7.77 -5.83
CA CYS A 397 28.31 6.79 -5.90
C CYS A 397 28.07 5.56 -5.01
N GLY A 398 27.02 5.56 -4.19
CA GLY A 398 26.71 4.46 -3.27
C GLY A 398 27.68 4.31 -2.11
N GLN A 399 27.48 3.27 -1.33
CA GLN A 399 28.35 2.92 -0.23
C GLN A 399 29.71 2.38 -0.72
N TYR A 400 30.70 2.33 0.15
CA TYR A 400 32.07 1.87 -0.15
C TYR A 400 32.88 2.68 -1.19
N TYR A 401 32.54 3.92 -1.37
CA TYR A 401 33.39 4.83 -2.13
C TYR A 401 34.70 5.11 -1.39
N ASN A 402 35.82 5.25 -2.10
CA ASN A 402 37.12 5.44 -1.47
C ASN A 402 37.32 6.90 -1.04
N TYR A 403 36.90 7.25 0.18
CA TYR A 403 36.97 8.58 0.75
C TYR A 403 38.34 9.25 0.72
N LYS A 404 39.43 8.46 0.73
CA LYS A 404 40.80 9.04 0.78
C LYS A 404 41.18 9.73 -0.55
N LYS A 405 40.54 9.34 -1.65
CA LYS A 405 40.86 9.92 -2.97
C LYS A 405 39.78 10.92 -3.47
N HIS A 406 38.58 10.84 -2.99
CA HIS A 406 37.48 11.71 -3.37
C HIS A 406 36.69 12.14 -2.13
N PRO A 407 36.62 13.45 -1.83
CA PRO A 407 35.97 14.01 -0.65
C PRO A 407 34.44 14.02 -0.76
N GLU A 408 33.87 13.63 -1.88
CA GLU A 408 32.41 13.53 -2.05
C GLU A 408 31.90 12.40 -1.16
N LYS A 409 31.08 12.77 -0.18
CA LYS A 409 30.48 11.82 0.76
C LYS A 409 29.53 10.87 0.06
N ASN A 410 29.33 9.69 0.65
CA ASN A 410 28.21 8.81 0.32
C ASN A 410 26.91 9.57 0.56
N GLU A 411 26.35 10.12 -0.49
CA GLU A 411 25.05 10.72 -0.41
C GLU A 411 24.00 9.61 -0.57
N VAL A 412 22.97 9.66 0.25
CA VAL A 412 21.78 8.84 0.08
C VAL A 412 21.22 9.07 -1.32
N PRO A 413 20.70 8.05 -2.00
CA PRO A 413 20.11 8.22 -3.32
C PRO A 413 19.10 9.38 -3.31
N PRO A 414 19.18 10.35 -4.22
CA PRO A 414 18.32 11.54 -4.21
C PRO A 414 16.88 11.25 -4.67
N ILE A 415 16.42 9.99 -4.56
CA ILE A 415 15.08 9.57 -4.96
C ILE A 415 14.01 10.29 -4.15
N SER A 416 14.24 10.50 -2.85
CA SER A 416 13.27 11.20 -2.00
C SER A 416 13.01 12.63 -2.45
N SER A 417 14.05 13.35 -2.88
CA SER A 417 13.90 14.70 -3.44
C SER A 417 13.19 14.70 -4.79
N ILE A 418 13.36 13.65 -5.60
CA ILE A 418 12.65 13.48 -6.87
C ILE A 418 11.17 13.20 -6.61
N ILE A 419 10.86 12.33 -5.64
CA ILE A 419 9.48 11.94 -5.32
C ILE A 419 8.71 13.08 -4.68
N SER A 420 9.34 13.85 -3.79
CA SER A 420 8.73 14.98 -3.09
C SER A 420 8.80 16.31 -3.86
N GLY A 421 9.50 16.34 -5.00
CA GLY A 421 9.60 17.52 -5.85
C GLY A 421 8.28 17.86 -6.53
N ASP A 422 8.20 19.06 -7.05
CA ASP A 422 7.04 19.51 -7.83
C ASP A 422 6.80 18.59 -9.03
N ILE A 423 5.57 18.13 -9.14
CA ILE A 423 5.14 17.29 -10.25
C ILE A 423 4.63 18.22 -11.35
N PRO A 424 5.26 18.23 -12.54
CA PRO A 424 4.84 19.13 -13.59
C PRO A 424 3.45 18.79 -14.09
N SER A 425 2.63 19.82 -14.28
CA SER A 425 1.35 19.68 -14.97
C SER A 425 1.58 19.26 -16.41
N ILE A 426 0.64 18.50 -16.95
CA ILE A 426 0.71 18.05 -18.34
C ILE A 426 0.37 19.21 -19.29
N SER A 427 1.19 19.40 -20.29
CA SER A 427 0.93 20.34 -21.39
C SER A 427 0.76 19.60 -22.72
N ALA A 428 -0.06 20.14 -23.60
CA ALA A 428 -0.15 19.63 -24.95
C ALA A 428 1.10 19.97 -25.75
N ASN A 429 1.46 19.13 -26.73
CA ASN A 429 2.52 19.46 -27.66
C ASN A 429 2.09 20.64 -28.53
N PRO A 430 2.82 21.79 -28.54
CA PRO A 430 2.44 22.98 -29.28
C PRO A 430 2.24 22.74 -30.78
N ASN A 431 3.08 21.90 -31.39
CA ASN A 431 3.00 21.60 -32.82
C ASN A 431 1.72 20.85 -33.19
N ASP A 432 1.30 19.93 -32.34
CA ASP A 432 0.09 19.16 -32.53
C ASP A 432 -1.15 19.99 -32.29
N VAL A 433 -1.12 20.91 -31.31
CA VAL A 433 -2.20 21.84 -31.02
C VAL A 433 -2.50 22.70 -32.22
N GLU A 434 -1.48 23.27 -32.90
CA GLU A 434 -1.64 24.08 -34.07
C GLU A 434 -2.32 23.32 -35.23
N ASN A 435 -1.92 22.07 -35.44
CA ASN A 435 -2.51 21.17 -36.45
C ASN A 435 -3.95 20.78 -36.12
N TRP A 436 -4.25 20.52 -34.83
CA TRP A 436 -5.57 20.06 -34.39
C TRP A 436 -6.58 21.17 -34.23
N TRP A 437 -6.14 22.42 -34.15
CA TRP A 437 -7.02 23.56 -33.88
C TRP A 437 -8.06 23.83 -34.99
N LYS A 438 -7.77 23.44 -36.21
CA LYS A 438 -8.60 23.71 -37.41
C LYS A 438 -9.78 22.74 -37.60
N GLY A 439 -9.82 21.60 -36.88
CA GLY A 439 -10.81 20.55 -37.06
C GLY A 439 -11.85 20.42 -35.94
N LYS A 440 -12.77 19.48 -36.08
CA LYS A 440 -13.63 19.04 -34.97
C LYS A 440 -12.76 18.30 -33.93
N ARG A 441 -13.01 18.56 -32.65
CA ARG A 441 -12.17 18.04 -31.58
C ARG A 441 -12.81 16.86 -30.87
N CYS A 442 -11.95 15.96 -30.39
CA CYS A 442 -12.35 14.82 -29.57
C CYS A 442 -12.88 15.31 -28.22
N SER A 443 -14.06 14.86 -27.82
CA SER A 443 -14.67 15.16 -26.52
C SER A 443 -14.10 14.38 -25.34
N ILE A 444 -13.17 13.44 -25.59
CA ILE A 444 -12.58 12.56 -24.57
C ILE A 444 -11.06 12.52 -24.57
N CYS A 445 -10.37 13.41 -25.31
CA CYS A 445 -8.92 13.48 -25.24
C CYS A 445 -8.45 13.91 -23.84
N THR A 446 -7.22 13.56 -23.48
CA THR A 446 -6.68 13.77 -22.13
C THR A 446 -6.42 15.24 -21.84
N VAL A 447 -5.89 15.96 -22.81
CA VAL A 447 -5.46 17.35 -22.62
C VAL A 447 -6.39 18.30 -23.39
N SER A 448 -7.25 18.97 -22.66
CA SER A 448 -8.09 20.08 -23.19
C SER A 448 -8.91 19.76 -24.44
N HIS A 449 -9.19 18.50 -24.71
CA HIS A 449 -9.95 18.04 -25.87
C HIS A 449 -9.38 18.51 -27.21
N LEU A 450 -8.07 18.49 -27.38
CA LEU A 450 -7.39 19.02 -28.56
C LEU A 450 -7.23 18.03 -29.71
N ARG A 451 -7.28 16.70 -29.43
CA ARG A 451 -7.13 15.68 -30.47
C ARG A 451 -8.26 15.80 -31.52
N PRO A 452 -7.96 15.71 -32.82
CA PRO A 452 -8.98 15.69 -33.87
C PRO A 452 -9.97 14.55 -33.67
N ALA A 453 -11.21 14.79 -34.08
CA ALA A 453 -12.25 13.77 -34.09
C ALA A 453 -12.39 13.18 -35.49
N ASP A 454 -12.08 11.89 -35.63
CA ASP A 454 -12.21 11.15 -36.88
C ASP A 454 -13.64 10.59 -37.03
N SER A 455 -14.28 10.30 -35.90
CA SER A 455 -15.61 9.67 -35.85
C SER A 455 -16.62 10.48 -35.02
N ARG A 456 -17.89 10.16 -35.23
CA ARG A 456 -18.97 10.68 -34.41
C ARG A 456 -19.74 9.52 -33.80
N SER A 457 -19.71 9.43 -32.49
CA SER A 457 -20.46 8.45 -31.71
C SER A 457 -21.41 9.15 -30.74
N SER A 458 -22.70 8.71 -30.69
CA SER A 458 -23.71 9.24 -29.76
C SER A 458 -23.73 10.77 -29.63
N ASN A 459 -23.73 11.49 -30.74
CA ASN A 459 -23.66 12.95 -30.82
C ASN A 459 -22.36 13.59 -30.32
N ARG A 460 -21.34 12.80 -29.97
CA ARG A 460 -20.02 13.30 -29.58
C ARG A 460 -19.02 13.14 -30.71
N ASN A 461 -18.13 14.13 -30.85
CA ASN A 461 -16.98 14.02 -31.74
C ASN A 461 -15.89 13.24 -30.98
N ILE A 462 -15.45 12.11 -31.53
CA ILE A 462 -14.51 11.18 -30.86
C ILE A 462 -13.40 10.83 -31.87
N SER A 463 -12.16 10.75 -31.38
CA SER A 463 -11.08 10.17 -32.19
C SER A 463 -11.21 8.64 -32.21
N ASP A 464 -10.89 8.02 -33.33
CA ASP A 464 -10.92 6.56 -33.47
C ASP A 464 -9.98 5.88 -32.47
N TYR A 465 -8.87 6.54 -32.12
CA TYR A 465 -7.94 6.09 -31.09
C TYR A 465 -8.64 5.90 -29.74
N TRP A 466 -9.32 6.92 -29.22
CA TRP A 466 -10.03 6.85 -27.95
C TRP A 466 -11.26 5.95 -28.01
N LEU A 467 -11.95 5.96 -29.14
CA LEU A 467 -13.11 5.10 -29.36
C LEU A 467 -12.72 3.61 -29.20
N LYS A 468 -11.61 3.19 -29.81
CA LYS A 468 -11.09 1.82 -29.67
C LYS A 468 -10.72 1.46 -28.23
N LYS A 469 -10.10 2.40 -27.48
CA LYS A 469 -9.74 2.16 -26.07
C LYS A 469 -10.97 2.02 -25.17
N VAL A 470 -11.94 2.91 -25.30
CA VAL A 470 -13.18 2.88 -24.50
C VAL A 470 -14.02 1.64 -24.81
N THR A 471 -14.19 1.30 -26.11
CA THR A 471 -14.93 0.09 -26.52
C THR A 471 -14.18 -1.19 -26.15
N GLY A 472 -12.85 -1.17 -26.12
CA GLY A 472 -12.03 -2.28 -25.63
C GLY A 472 -12.33 -2.66 -24.18
N ARG A 473 -12.63 -1.69 -23.32
CA ARG A 473 -13.05 -1.93 -21.93
C ARG A 473 -14.37 -2.70 -21.86
N ALA A 474 -15.36 -2.31 -22.65
CA ALA A 474 -16.65 -3.02 -22.70
C ALA A 474 -16.47 -4.47 -23.20
N LYS A 475 -15.57 -4.69 -24.16
CA LYS A 475 -15.23 -6.04 -24.64
C LYS A 475 -14.59 -6.88 -23.53
N LYS A 476 -13.61 -6.37 -22.79
CA LYS A 476 -12.97 -7.07 -21.67
C LYS A 476 -13.99 -7.43 -20.59
N TRP A 477 -14.87 -6.50 -20.22
CA TRP A 477 -15.96 -6.76 -19.29
C TRP A 477 -16.91 -7.85 -19.81
N LYS A 478 -17.30 -7.80 -21.07
CA LYS A 478 -18.17 -8.82 -21.68
C LYS A 478 -17.54 -10.22 -21.62
N GLU A 479 -16.24 -10.33 -21.81
CA GLU A 479 -15.47 -11.57 -21.70
C GLU A 479 -15.24 -12.03 -20.24
N GLN A 480 -15.76 -11.32 -19.27
CA GLN A 480 -15.68 -11.62 -17.82
C GLN A 480 -14.25 -11.71 -17.28
N LYS A 481 -13.33 -10.97 -17.87
CA LYS A 481 -11.91 -11.00 -17.48
C LYS A 481 -11.53 -9.99 -16.41
N GLU A 482 -12.40 -9.01 -16.13
CA GLU A 482 -12.14 -7.90 -15.21
C GLU A 482 -13.35 -7.62 -14.31
N SER A 483 -13.16 -6.74 -13.32
CA SER A 483 -14.26 -6.15 -12.55
C SER A 483 -15.24 -5.40 -13.45
N THR A 484 -16.42 -5.07 -12.93
CA THR A 484 -17.40 -4.29 -13.71
C THR A 484 -16.87 -2.90 -14.09
N ILE A 485 -17.44 -2.36 -15.15
CA ILE A 485 -17.26 -0.95 -15.57
C ILE A 485 -18.56 -0.14 -15.45
N TRP A 486 -19.63 -0.77 -14.97
CA TRP A 486 -20.96 -0.19 -14.89
C TRP A 486 -21.32 0.18 -13.44
N ILE A 487 -21.57 1.46 -13.23
CA ILE A 487 -21.93 1.99 -11.90
C ILE A 487 -23.23 1.35 -11.39
N ASP A 488 -24.20 1.10 -12.27
CA ASP A 488 -25.48 0.52 -11.88
C ASP A 488 -25.36 -0.94 -11.40
N GLU A 489 -24.35 -1.69 -11.86
CA GLU A 489 -24.03 -3.01 -11.30
C GLU A 489 -23.42 -2.91 -9.89
N VAL A 490 -22.72 -1.82 -9.59
CA VAL A 490 -22.09 -1.59 -8.27
C VAL A 490 -23.12 -1.04 -7.27
N ALA A 491 -24.12 -0.30 -7.72
CA ALA A 491 -25.10 0.33 -6.84
C ALA A 491 -25.74 -0.68 -5.87
N ASP A 492 -25.96 -0.28 -4.62
CA ASP A 492 -26.65 -1.08 -3.61
C ASP A 492 -28.18 -1.16 -3.86
N LEU A 493 -28.91 -1.80 -2.94
CA LEU A 493 -30.37 -1.93 -3.02
C LEU A 493 -31.14 -0.59 -2.92
N ASN A 494 -30.45 0.50 -2.65
CA ASN A 494 -31.00 1.86 -2.62
C ASN A 494 -30.54 2.70 -3.83
N GLY A 495 -29.84 2.09 -4.79
CA GLY A 495 -29.25 2.79 -5.95
C GLY A 495 -28.10 3.70 -5.59
N LYS A 496 -27.40 3.45 -4.48
CA LYS A 496 -26.29 4.24 -4.00
C LYS A 496 -24.95 3.51 -4.17
N ILE A 497 -23.92 4.30 -4.39
CA ILE A 497 -22.52 3.87 -4.47
C ILE A 497 -21.69 4.63 -3.46
N CYS A 498 -20.52 4.10 -3.15
CA CYS A 498 -19.48 4.79 -2.38
C CYS A 498 -18.16 4.80 -3.15
N LEU A 499 -17.58 5.98 -3.35
CA LEU A 499 -16.16 6.08 -3.69
C LEU A 499 -15.37 5.97 -2.38
N LEU A 500 -14.71 4.84 -2.20
CA LEU A 500 -13.77 4.61 -1.11
C LEU A 500 -12.39 5.08 -1.55
N VAL A 501 -11.77 5.96 -0.76
CA VAL A 501 -10.42 6.44 -0.97
C VAL A 501 -9.56 6.16 0.25
N GLY A 502 -8.30 5.82 0.02
CA GLY A 502 -7.33 5.56 1.06
C GLY A 502 -5.97 6.18 0.75
N LYS A 503 -5.25 6.64 1.77
CA LYS A 503 -3.89 7.17 1.65
C LYS A 503 -3.03 6.68 2.79
N LEU A 504 -1.84 6.15 2.46
CA LEU A 504 -0.76 5.91 3.40
C LEU A 504 0.28 7.03 3.25
N GLU A 505 0.60 7.72 4.35
CA GLU A 505 1.58 8.80 4.32
C GLU A 505 3.00 8.26 4.42
N ILE A 506 3.53 7.85 3.27
CA ILE A 506 4.86 7.21 3.17
C ILE A 506 6.02 8.19 2.99
N SER A 507 5.76 9.48 2.78
CA SER A 507 6.79 10.46 2.45
C SER A 507 7.91 10.53 3.49
N GLY A 508 7.55 10.45 4.77
CA GLY A 508 8.50 10.42 5.87
C GLY A 508 9.40 9.17 5.89
N TRP A 509 8.96 8.06 5.31
CA TRP A 509 9.71 6.80 5.18
C TRP A 509 10.67 6.79 3.99
N LEU A 510 10.44 7.67 3.02
CA LEU A 510 11.26 7.79 1.82
C LEU A 510 12.31 8.89 1.92
N LYS A 511 12.27 9.75 2.95
CA LYS A 511 13.23 10.82 3.18
C LYS A 511 14.56 10.29 3.69
N GLU A 512 15.65 11.02 3.41
CA GLU A 512 17.01 10.70 3.82
C GLU A 512 17.15 10.59 5.34
N ASP A 513 16.84 11.63 6.07
CA ASP A 513 16.82 11.65 7.55
C ASP A 513 15.39 11.45 8.08
N GLY A 514 14.64 10.53 7.44
CA GLY A 514 13.27 10.24 7.78
C GLY A 514 13.10 9.07 8.78
N TYR A 515 11.92 8.47 8.76
CA TYR A 515 11.53 7.45 9.75
C TYR A 515 12.34 6.14 9.68
N ILE A 516 13.11 5.88 8.63
CA ILE A 516 14.09 4.77 8.62
C ILE A 516 15.14 4.96 9.73
N LYS A 517 15.50 6.21 10.04
CA LYS A 517 16.42 6.53 11.15
C LYS A 517 15.83 6.25 12.54
N THR A 518 14.57 5.91 12.65
CA THR A 518 13.94 5.49 13.90
C THR A 518 14.06 3.99 14.16
N LEU A 519 14.73 3.26 13.28
CA LEU A 519 14.88 1.81 13.34
C LEU A 519 16.33 1.44 13.66
N PRO A 520 16.62 0.92 14.86
CA PRO A 520 17.98 0.49 15.19
C PRO A 520 18.32 -0.83 14.51
N PHE A 521 19.59 -1.03 14.16
CA PHE A 521 20.15 -2.30 13.71
C PHE A 521 21.16 -2.89 14.70
N LYS A 522 21.57 -2.13 15.70
CA LYS A 522 22.37 -2.57 16.83
C LYS A 522 21.97 -1.84 18.11
N SER A 523 22.48 -2.29 19.26
CA SER A 523 22.17 -1.64 20.54
C SER A 523 22.59 -0.17 20.51
N PRO A 524 21.72 0.76 20.92
CA PRO A 524 22.09 2.15 21.08
C PRO A 524 23.20 2.31 22.12
N ASP A 525 24.24 3.06 21.80
CA ASP A 525 25.25 3.47 22.79
C ASP A 525 24.64 4.56 23.68
N LYS A 526 24.95 4.53 24.98
CA LYS A 526 24.36 5.45 25.97
C LYS A 526 24.52 6.95 25.62
N ASP A 527 25.59 7.30 24.91
CA ASP A 527 25.90 8.69 24.48
C ASP A 527 26.19 8.78 22.98
N GLY A 528 25.73 7.79 22.20
CA GLY A 528 26.09 7.63 20.81
C GLY A 528 25.23 8.43 19.85
N ASP A 529 25.86 8.93 18.80
CA ASP A 529 25.19 9.48 17.64
C ASP A 529 24.30 8.39 17.00
N TYR A 530 22.98 8.61 16.94
CA TYR A 530 22.01 7.65 16.38
C TYR A 530 22.37 7.18 14.97
N LYS A 531 23.04 8.01 14.18
CA LYS A 531 23.52 7.67 12.83
C LYS A 531 24.44 6.46 12.79
N LYS A 532 25.03 6.07 13.91
CA LYS A 532 25.93 4.91 13.99
C LYS A 532 25.22 3.59 14.27
N PHE A 533 23.99 3.59 14.72
CA PHE A 533 23.26 2.37 15.10
C PHE A 533 21.84 2.27 14.52
N THR A 534 21.36 3.29 13.85
CA THR A 534 20.07 3.26 13.11
C THR A 534 20.28 2.92 11.65
N LYS A 535 19.22 2.43 11.01
CA LYS A 535 19.23 2.07 9.59
C LYS A 535 19.38 3.31 8.71
N GLU A 536 20.17 3.18 7.65
CA GLU A 536 20.34 4.20 6.63
C GLU A 536 19.31 4.03 5.52
N GLN A 537 18.92 5.13 4.87
CA GLN A 537 18.14 5.06 3.66
C GLN A 537 19.00 4.47 2.53
N SER A 538 18.39 3.56 1.76
CA SER A 538 19.05 2.90 0.64
C SER A 538 18.03 2.59 -0.45
N PHE A 539 18.48 2.30 -1.67
CA PHE A 539 17.60 1.87 -2.75
C PHE A 539 16.75 0.67 -2.38
N ALA A 540 17.35 -0.35 -1.77
CA ALA A 540 16.64 -1.56 -1.39
C ALA A 540 15.53 -1.25 -0.37
N ARG A 541 15.75 -0.33 0.57
CA ARG A 541 14.71 0.10 1.52
C ARG A 541 13.64 0.95 0.89
N ILE A 542 14.00 1.87 0.02
CA ILE A 542 13.03 2.66 -0.74
C ILE A 542 12.14 1.71 -1.56
N SER A 543 12.74 0.78 -2.30
CA SER A 543 12.04 -0.24 -3.05
C SER A 543 11.11 -1.07 -2.14
N ARG A 544 11.62 -1.51 -0.99
CA ARG A 544 10.85 -2.32 -0.05
C ARG A 544 9.66 -1.57 0.55
N VAL A 545 9.81 -0.29 0.90
CA VAL A 545 8.71 0.54 1.43
C VAL A 545 7.60 0.67 0.40
N TRP A 546 7.90 1.15 -0.81
CA TRP A 546 6.86 1.38 -1.81
C TRP A 546 6.23 0.08 -2.32
N ARG A 547 6.99 -1.03 -2.46
CA ARG A 547 6.43 -2.33 -2.82
C ARG A 547 5.52 -2.90 -1.73
N THR A 548 5.87 -2.73 -0.46
CA THR A 548 5.03 -3.18 0.66
C THR A 548 3.71 -2.43 0.69
N THR A 549 3.72 -1.11 0.55
CA THR A 549 2.49 -0.31 0.55
C THR A 549 1.66 -0.52 -0.71
N LYS A 550 2.29 -0.70 -1.88
CA LYS A 550 1.57 -1.09 -3.10
C LYS A 550 0.89 -2.45 -2.94
N LYS A 551 1.61 -3.44 -2.41
CA LYS A 551 1.06 -4.77 -2.15
C LYS A 551 -0.11 -4.72 -1.16
N PHE A 552 -0.02 -3.91 -0.12
CA PHE A 552 -1.13 -3.70 0.82
C PHE A 552 -2.43 -3.32 0.08
N TRP A 553 -2.36 -2.33 -0.82
CA TRP A 553 -3.53 -1.89 -1.59
C TRP A 553 -3.96 -2.89 -2.67
N GLU A 554 -3.02 -3.58 -3.30
CA GLU A 554 -3.34 -4.65 -4.26
C GLU A 554 -4.06 -5.81 -3.57
N GLU A 555 -3.69 -6.17 -2.36
CA GLU A 555 -4.37 -7.20 -1.58
C GLU A 555 -5.76 -6.75 -1.09
N VAL A 556 -5.94 -5.50 -0.73
CA VAL A 556 -7.29 -4.92 -0.51
C VAL A 556 -8.15 -5.13 -1.77
N LYS A 557 -7.61 -4.79 -2.94
CA LYS A 557 -8.31 -4.96 -4.22
C LYS A 557 -8.63 -6.42 -4.54
N THR A 558 -7.70 -7.34 -4.35
CA THR A 558 -7.84 -8.73 -4.79
C THR A 558 -8.50 -9.64 -3.77
N ASN A 559 -8.38 -9.34 -2.48
CA ASN A 559 -8.87 -10.22 -1.41
C ASN A 559 -10.12 -9.65 -0.73
N ASP A 560 -10.09 -8.35 -0.34
CA ASP A 560 -11.20 -7.78 0.42
C ASP A 560 -12.39 -7.40 -0.48
N LEU A 561 -12.13 -6.87 -1.67
CA LEU A 561 -13.19 -6.56 -2.62
C LEU A 561 -13.72 -7.81 -3.33
N ASP A 562 -12.91 -8.86 -3.50
CA ASP A 562 -13.29 -10.10 -4.16
C ASP A 562 -14.40 -10.88 -3.42
N LYS A 563 -14.57 -10.63 -2.12
CA LYS A 563 -15.66 -11.22 -1.32
C LYS A 563 -17.06 -10.94 -1.85
N TYR A 564 -17.21 -9.88 -2.65
CA TYR A 564 -18.51 -9.45 -3.20
C TYR A 564 -18.74 -9.94 -4.63
N ARG A 565 -18.08 -11.02 -5.04
CA ARG A 565 -18.15 -11.61 -6.38
C ARG A 565 -19.58 -11.98 -6.79
N ILE A 566 -19.96 -11.61 -8.02
CA ILE A 566 -21.24 -11.99 -8.63
C ILE A 566 -21.06 -13.30 -9.39
N ASN A 567 -22.03 -14.20 -9.22
CA ASN A 567 -22.01 -15.52 -9.83
C ASN A 567 -22.98 -15.67 -11.01
N LYS A 568 -23.83 -14.69 -11.26
CA LYS A 568 -24.84 -14.75 -12.32
C LYS A 568 -24.94 -13.44 -13.10
N ARG A 569 -25.13 -13.58 -14.42
CA ARG A 569 -25.42 -12.50 -15.35
C ARG A 569 -26.64 -12.87 -16.18
N ILE A 570 -27.42 -11.88 -16.56
CA ILE A 570 -28.61 -12.09 -17.37
C ILE A 570 -28.40 -11.53 -18.77
N LYS A 571 -28.61 -12.41 -19.78
CA LYS A 571 -28.67 -12.08 -21.19
C LYS A 571 -30.10 -12.14 -21.65
N VAL A 572 -30.52 -11.12 -22.38
CA VAL A 572 -31.83 -10.99 -22.98
C VAL A 572 -31.66 -11.07 -24.50
N PHE A 573 -32.39 -11.99 -25.16
CA PHE A 573 -32.47 -12.09 -26.60
C PHE A 573 -33.80 -11.48 -27.05
N ALA A 574 -33.72 -10.43 -27.86
CA ALA A 574 -34.89 -9.68 -28.26
C ALA A 574 -34.73 -9.08 -29.65
N GLU A 575 -35.82 -9.02 -30.39
CA GLU A 575 -35.91 -8.29 -31.65
C GLU A 575 -36.18 -6.80 -31.36
N PHE A 576 -35.36 -5.92 -31.92
CA PHE A 576 -35.57 -4.48 -31.78
C PHE A 576 -36.54 -3.99 -32.89
N LYS A 577 -37.65 -3.42 -32.47
CA LYS A 577 -38.64 -2.75 -33.33
C LYS A 577 -38.43 -1.23 -33.17
N PRO A 578 -37.81 -0.58 -34.17
CA PRO A 578 -37.52 0.86 -34.11
C PRO A 578 -38.80 1.71 -34.19
N GLU A 579 -38.82 2.81 -33.46
CA GLU A 579 -39.69 3.92 -33.75
C GLU A 579 -38.99 4.88 -34.72
N GLU A 580 -39.66 5.32 -35.74
CA GLU A 580 -39.07 6.10 -36.85
C GLU A 580 -37.89 5.35 -37.52
N SER A 581 -36.77 6.02 -37.80
CA SER A 581 -35.58 5.43 -38.41
C SER A 581 -34.45 5.16 -37.38
N ASN A 582 -34.80 5.03 -36.10
CA ASN A 582 -33.83 4.85 -35.03
C ASN A 582 -33.07 3.50 -35.14
N LYS A 583 -31.79 3.53 -34.84
CA LYS A 583 -30.94 2.32 -34.82
C LYS A 583 -30.19 2.26 -33.51
N LEU A 584 -30.09 1.07 -32.92
CA LEU A 584 -29.25 0.84 -31.76
C LEU A 584 -27.79 0.69 -32.20
N GLN A 585 -26.89 1.28 -31.41
CA GLN A 585 -25.42 1.17 -31.62
C GLN A 585 -24.87 0.02 -30.80
N ILE A 586 -24.12 -0.85 -31.44
CA ILE A 586 -23.43 -1.96 -30.76
C ILE A 586 -22.44 -1.38 -29.73
N ASN A 587 -22.31 -2.06 -28.60
CA ASN A 587 -21.48 -1.69 -27.47
C ASN A 587 -21.92 -0.40 -26.77
N ASN A 588 -23.20 -0.05 -26.85
CA ASN A 588 -23.79 1.04 -26.07
C ASN A 588 -24.78 0.52 -25.01
N SER A 589 -24.94 1.32 -23.96
CA SER A 589 -25.95 1.10 -22.92
C SER A 589 -27.22 1.89 -23.20
N TYR A 590 -28.35 1.34 -22.80
CA TYR A 590 -29.69 1.90 -22.97
C TYR A 590 -30.53 1.72 -21.72
N GLU A 591 -31.45 2.62 -21.48
CA GLU A 591 -32.48 2.44 -20.46
C GLU A 591 -33.60 1.60 -21.01
N ALA A 592 -33.98 0.53 -20.33
CA ALA A 592 -35.07 -0.37 -20.63
C ALA A 592 -36.22 -0.12 -19.66
N VAL A 593 -37.42 0.05 -20.18
CA VAL A 593 -38.63 0.32 -19.41
C VAL A 593 -39.70 -0.69 -19.80
N SER A 594 -40.09 -1.53 -18.84
CA SER A 594 -41.19 -2.50 -19.09
C SER A 594 -42.55 -1.81 -19.12
N GLU A 595 -43.57 -2.56 -19.54
CA GLU A 595 -44.98 -2.10 -19.55
C GLU A 595 -45.47 -1.70 -18.15
N ASP A 596 -44.90 -2.29 -17.12
CA ASP A 596 -45.19 -1.99 -15.71
C ASP A 596 -44.33 -0.87 -15.12
N ASP A 597 -43.62 -0.07 -15.94
CA ASP A 597 -42.74 1.00 -15.55
C ASP A 597 -41.58 0.52 -14.63
N ILE A 598 -41.14 -0.74 -14.77
CA ILE A 598 -39.91 -1.20 -14.15
C ILE A 598 -38.74 -0.83 -15.06
N ARG A 599 -37.83 -0.01 -14.52
CA ARG A 599 -36.67 0.54 -15.24
C ARG A 599 -35.40 -0.20 -14.85
N PHE A 600 -34.59 -0.52 -15.84
CA PHE A 600 -33.25 -1.09 -15.66
C PHE A 600 -32.37 -0.79 -16.85
N THR A 601 -31.07 -0.90 -16.68
CA THR A 601 -30.05 -0.58 -17.69
C THR A 601 -29.58 -1.84 -18.39
N ILE A 602 -29.51 -1.78 -19.73
CA ILE A 602 -29.03 -2.87 -20.59
C ILE A 602 -27.91 -2.41 -21.51
N PHE A 603 -27.03 -3.35 -21.85
CA PHE A 603 -25.96 -3.19 -22.80
C PHE A 603 -26.27 -3.98 -24.08
N TYR A 604 -26.24 -3.32 -25.21
CA TYR A 604 -26.47 -3.99 -26.52
C TYR A 604 -25.15 -4.52 -27.08
N SER A 605 -25.01 -5.85 -27.11
CA SER A 605 -23.75 -6.51 -27.56
C SER A 605 -23.73 -6.86 -29.04
N GLY A 606 -24.81 -6.58 -29.76
CA GLY A 606 -25.01 -6.95 -31.16
C GLY A 606 -25.85 -8.24 -31.31
N ASN A 607 -26.26 -8.59 -32.54
CA ASN A 607 -26.95 -9.82 -32.86
C ASN A 607 -28.20 -10.09 -32.01
N ASN A 608 -28.98 -9.05 -31.70
CA ASN A 608 -30.18 -9.14 -30.84
C ASN A 608 -29.90 -9.63 -29.41
N GLU A 609 -28.64 -9.59 -28.96
CA GLU A 609 -28.22 -9.92 -27.60
C GLU A 609 -28.05 -8.64 -26.76
N TYR A 610 -28.70 -8.64 -25.60
CA TYR A 610 -28.63 -7.57 -24.61
C TYR A 610 -28.21 -8.16 -23.26
N ILE A 611 -27.36 -7.44 -22.51
CA ILE A 611 -26.90 -7.85 -21.20
C ILE A 611 -27.44 -6.85 -20.17
N ILE A 612 -28.04 -7.33 -19.09
CA ILE A 612 -28.44 -6.47 -17.97
C ILE A 612 -27.18 -6.02 -17.24
N ILE A 613 -27.03 -4.71 -17.07
CA ILE A 613 -25.87 -4.04 -16.45
C ILE A 613 -26.27 -3.24 -15.20
N GLU A 614 -27.24 -3.74 -14.47
CA GLU A 614 -27.71 -3.18 -13.20
C GLU A 614 -27.72 -4.27 -12.13
N ASN A 615 -27.67 -3.88 -10.87
CA ASN A 615 -27.76 -4.81 -9.74
C ASN A 615 -29.05 -5.64 -9.82
N LEU A 616 -28.88 -6.96 -9.97
CA LEU A 616 -30.00 -7.88 -10.14
C LEU A 616 -30.93 -7.91 -8.92
N GLU A 617 -30.39 -7.77 -7.71
CA GLU A 617 -31.22 -7.71 -6.49
C GLU A 617 -32.07 -6.44 -6.44
N LEU A 618 -31.54 -5.31 -6.93
CA LEU A 618 -32.30 -4.06 -7.03
C LEU A 618 -33.49 -4.20 -8.03
N ILE A 619 -33.23 -4.81 -9.19
CA ILE A 619 -34.30 -5.09 -10.18
C ILE A 619 -35.33 -6.04 -9.58
N ALA A 620 -34.87 -7.12 -8.93
CA ALA A 620 -35.77 -8.08 -8.28
C ALA A 620 -36.63 -7.41 -7.18
N LYS A 621 -36.05 -6.50 -6.40
CA LYS A 621 -36.81 -5.70 -5.41
C LYS A 621 -37.91 -4.87 -6.08
N LYS A 622 -37.62 -4.20 -7.20
CA LYS A 622 -38.60 -3.44 -7.97
C LYS A 622 -39.72 -4.34 -8.47
N ILE A 623 -39.43 -5.58 -8.92
CA ILE A 623 -40.41 -6.56 -9.36
C ILE A 623 -41.26 -7.03 -8.17
N LYS A 624 -40.65 -7.46 -7.07
CA LYS A 624 -41.32 -7.94 -5.85
C LYS A 624 -42.27 -6.91 -5.26
N SER A 625 -41.90 -5.63 -5.29
CA SER A 625 -42.77 -4.55 -4.78
C SER A 625 -44.13 -4.46 -5.53
N LYS A 626 -44.17 -4.83 -6.81
CA LYS A 626 -45.38 -4.79 -7.66
C LYS A 626 -46.18 -6.10 -7.65
N TYR A 627 -45.49 -7.24 -7.58
CA TYR A 627 -46.11 -8.55 -7.78
C TYR A 627 -46.28 -9.37 -6.51
N ARG A 628 -45.96 -8.85 -5.35
CA ARG A 628 -46.16 -9.41 -3.98
C ARG A 628 -45.73 -10.86 -3.78
N ASP A 629 -45.07 -11.47 -4.72
CA ASP A 629 -44.67 -12.87 -4.64
C ASP A 629 -43.17 -13.00 -4.86
N THR A 630 -42.46 -13.65 -3.96
CA THR A 630 -41.59 -14.78 -4.28
C THR A 630 -40.37 -14.90 -3.39
N ASP A 631 -40.14 -16.09 -2.87
CA ASP A 631 -38.87 -16.59 -2.33
C ASP A 631 -37.83 -16.89 -3.44
N LYS A 632 -38.13 -16.54 -4.70
CA LYS A 632 -37.25 -16.81 -5.85
C LYS A 632 -36.00 -15.93 -5.78
N LYS A 633 -34.88 -16.49 -6.24
CA LYS A 633 -33.64 -15.77 -6.41
C LYS A 633 -33.78 -14.68 -7.48
N ALA A 634 -33.06 -13.58 -7.33
CA ALA A 634 -33.18 -12.43 -8.23
C ALA A 634 -33.07 -12.78 -9.72
N HIS A 635 -32.07 -13.58 -10.09
CA HIS A 635 -31.85 -13.96 -11.49
C HIS A 635 -32.96 -14.84 -12.08
N GLU A 636 -33.60 -15.67 -11.27
CA GLU A 636 -34.75 -16.50 -11.69
C GLU A 636 -35.99 -15.63 -11.88
N LEU A 637 -36.21 -14.73 -10.93
CA LEU A 637 -37.35 -13.81 -10.98
C LEU A 637 -37.26 -12.88 -12.19
N ILE A 638 -36.10 -12.29 -12.46
CA ILE A 638 -35.92 -11.41 -13.61
C ILE A 638 -36.09 -12.17 -14.92
N LYS A 639 -35.57 -13.42 -15.00
CA LYS A 639 -35.72 -14.28 -16.18
C LYS A 639 -37.18 -14.54 -16.50
N GLU A 640 -37.97 -14.94 -15.50
CA GLU A 640 -39.40 -15.20 -15.69
C GLU A 640 -40.16 -13.92 -16.02
N TYR A 641 -39.82 -12.83 -15.32
CA TYR A 641 -40.49 -11.54 -15.54
C TYR A 641 -40.27 -10.99 -16.95
N SER A 642 -39.05 -11.10 -17.48
CA SER A 642 -38.66 -10.45 -18.74
C SER A 642 -39.08 -11.24 -19.97
N ARG A 643 -39.27 -12.55 -19.85
CA ARG A 643 -39.60 -13.45 -20.99
C ARG A 643 -40.93 -13.12 -21.62
N GLY A 644 -40.98 -12.96 -22.96
CA GLY A 644 -42.18 -12.68 -23.73
C GLY A 644 -42.72 -11.25 -23.60
N ARG A 645 -42.06 -10.38 -22.81
CA ARG A 645 -42.51 -8.99 -22.63
C ARG A 645 -42.02 -8.08 -23.75
N ASN A 646 -42.73 -6.98 -23.88
CA ASN A 646 -42.32 -5.86 -24.72
C ASN A 646 -41.72 -4.76 -23.84
N ILE A 647 -40.48 -4.37 -24.14
CA ILE A 647 -39.68 -3.44 -23.31
C ILE A 647 -39.32 -2.23 -24.16
N LYS A 648 -39.70 -1.03 -23.75
CA LYS A 648 -39.35 0.23 -24.41
C LYS A 648 -37.90 0.59 -24.15
N ILE A 649 -37.20 1.09 -25.15
CA ILE A 649 -35.79 1.44 -25.07
C ILE A 649 -35.60 2.93 -25.25
N TYR A 650 -34.83 3.53 -24.35
CA TYR A 650 -34.52 4.94 -24.34
C TYR A 650 -32.99 5.15 -24.39
N ASP A 651 -32.57 6.26 -25.02
CA ASP A 651 -31.17 6.70 -24.99
C ASP A 651 -31.00 7.74 -23.88
N PRO A 652 -30.39 7.40 -22.73
CA PRO A 652 -30.24 8.32 -21.63
C PRO A 652 -29.36 9.52 -21.99
N ASN A 653 -28.53 9.42 -23.03
CA ASN A 653 -27.63 10.45 -23.53
C ASN A 653 -28.18 11.20 -24.75
N GLY A 654 -29.33 10.81 -25.24
CA GLY A 654 -29.97 11.35 -26.46
C GLY A 654 -30.54 12.76 -26.24
N LYS A 655 -30.78 13.49 -27.36
CA LYS A 655 -31.47 14.79 -27.33
C LYS A 655 -32.94 14.72 -26.96
N LYS A 656 -33.58 13.55 -27.19
CA LYS A 656 -35.00 13.27 -26.92
C LYS A 656 -35.09 12.16 -25.86
N ARG A 657 -34.72 12.49 -24.62
CA ARG A 657 -34.75 11.50 -23.53
C ARG A 657 -36.12 10.94 -23.19
N ASP A 658 -37.16 11.71 -23.48
CA ASP A 658 -38.56 11.37 -23.13
C ASP A 658 -39.27 10.53 -24.21
N LYS A 659 -38.60 10.31 -25.36
CA LYS A 659 -39.16 9.48 -26.44
C LYS A 659 -38.41 8.17 -26.57
N PRO A 660 -39.10 7.03 -26.62
CA PRO A 660 -38.44 5.74 -26.86
C PRO A 660 -37.81 5.72 -28.26
N LEU A 661 -36.65 5.05 -28.36
CA LEU A 661 -36.04 4.72 -29.65
C LEU A 661 -36.80 3.62 -30.39
N GLY A 662 -37.50 2.79 -29.65
CA GLY A 662 -38.24 1.64 -30.10
C GLY A 662 -38.53 0.71 -28.94
N SER A 663 -38.93 -0.51 -29.28
CA SER A 663 -39.20 -1.56 -28.29
C SER A 663 -38.46 -2.84 -28.61
N LEU A 664 -38.16 -3.60 -27.55
CA LEU A 664 -37.61 -4.96 -27.64
C LEU A 664 -38.72 -5.96 -27.44
N GLN A 665 -38.92 -6.83 -28.37
CA GLN A 665 -39.76 -8.01 -28.22
C GLN A 665 -38.86 -9.15 -27.70
N VAL A 666 -38.96 -9.45 -26.41
CA VAL A 666 -38.09 -10.44 -25.75
C VAL A 666 -38.51 -11.85 -26.16
N SER A 667 -37.61 -12.56 -26.84
CA SER A 667 -37.83 -13.95 -27.27
C SER A 667 -37.35 -14.95 -26.22
N ASP A 668 -36.16 -14.71 -25.61
CA ASP A 668 -35.63 -15.57 -24.59
C ASP A 668 -34.74 -14.79 -23.58
N VAL A 669 -34.57 -15.37 -22.38
CA VAL A 669 -33.75 -14.83 -21.33
C VAL A 669 -32.90 -15.93 -20.71
N ILE A 670 -31.61 -15.78 -20.71
CA ILE A 670 -30.66 -16.76 -20.19
C ILE A 670 -29.93 -16.18 -18.98
N SER A 671 -29.87 -16.98 -17.89
CA SER A 671 -28.97 -16.72 -16.75
C SER A 671 -27.70 -17.53 -16.95
N GLU A 672 -26.59 -16.85 -17.22
CA GLU A 672 -25.26 -17.49 -17.35
C GLU A 672 -24.45 -17.34 -16.08
N ASP A 673 -23.50 -18.26 -15.88
CA ASP A 673 -22.53 -18.13 -14.81
C ASP A 673 -21.57 -16.97 -15.14
N ALA A 674 -21.38 -16.11 -14.14
CA ALA A 674 -20.50 -14.96 -14.22
C ALA A 674 -19.43 -15.06 -13.13
N ASN A 675 -18.28 -14.48 -13.37
CA ASN A 675 -17.18 -14.50 -12.43
C ASN A 675 -16.48 -13.14 -12.41
N TYR A 676 -17.18 -12.11 -11.91
CA TYR A 676 -16.64 -10.77 -11.75
C TYR A 676 -17.11 -10.12 -10.45
N VAL A 677 -16.40 -9.11 -10.02
CA VAL A 677 -16.69 -8.40 -8.76
C VAL A 677 -17.45 -7.11 -9.09
N PRO A 678 -18.61 -6.83 -8.43
CA PRO A 678 -19.36 -5.60 -8.65
C PRO A 678 -18.72 -4.40 -7.95
N VAL A 679 -17.45 -4.16 -8.24
CA VAL A 679 -16.66 -3.01 -7.78
C VAL A 679 -15.83 -2.46 -8.93
N ILE A 680 -15.48 -1.20 -8.87
CA ILE A 680 -14.65 -0.54 -9.88
C ILE A 680 -13.38 -0.05 -9.20
N PRO A 681 -12.30 -0.84 -9.18
CA PRO A 681 -11.02 -0.38 -8.67
C PRO A 681 -10.42 0.65 -9.61
N ILE A 682 -10.07 1.82 -9.08
CA ILE A 682 -9.53 2.94 -9.84
C ILE A 682 -8.02 3.02 -9.65
N LEU A 683 -7.55 3.08 -8.41
CA LEU A 683 -6.13 3.15 -8.06
C LEU A 683 -5.79 2.16 -6.95
N ALA A 684 -4.62 1.53 -7.05
CA ALA A 684 -4.00 0.74 -6.00
C ALA A 684 -2.48 0.96 -6.09
N GLU A 685 -2.06 2.18 -5.71
CA GLU A 685 -0.68 2.64 -5.82
C GLU A 685 -0.05 2.79 -4.41
N PRO A 686 1.26 2.93 -4.27
CA PRO A 686 1.91 2.88 -2.96
C PRO A 686 1.31 3.81 -1.92
N SER A 687 0.95 5.03 -2.32
CA SER A 687 0.41 6.04 -1.42
C SER A 687 -1.11 6.16 -1.47
N ILE A 688 -1.75 5.77 -2.57
CA ILE A 688 -3.17 6.08 -2.84
C ILE A 688 -3.94 4.86 -3.28
N PHE A 689 -5.14 4.70 -2.71
CA PHE A 689 -6.15 3.73 -3.13
C PHE A 689 -7.46 4.43 -3.48
N MET A 690 -8.12 4.00 -4.55
CA MET A 690 -9.47 4.44 -4.91
C MET A 690 -10.25 3.29 -5.53
N ALA A 691 -11.49 3.09 -5.06
CA ALA A 691 -12.42 2.13 -5.65
C ALA A 691 -13.87 2.59 -5.47
N ILE A 692 -14.72 2.36 -6.47
CA ILE A 692 -16.16 2.50 -6.31
C ILE A 692 -16.73 1.15 -5.86
N VAL A 693 -17.43 1.17 -4.75
CA VAL A 693 -18.00 -0.01 -4.08
C VAL A 693 -19.48 0.20 -3.80
N PRO A 694 -20.26 -0.86 -3.56
CA PRO A 694 -21.63 -0.70 -3.08
C PRO A 694 -21.68 0.10 -1.78
N ALA A 695 -22.61 1.04 -1.67
CA ALA A 695 -22.66 1.92 -0.50
C ALA A 695 -22.85 1.14 0.81
N ASP A 696 -23.69 0.11 0.80
CA ASP A 696 -23.98 -0.75 1.97
C ASP A 696 -22.79 -1.61 2.41
N LYS A 697 -21.73 -1.71 1.60
CA LYS A 697 -20.50 -2.49 1.90
C LYS A 697 -19.32 -1.60 2.30
N ALA A 698 -19.45 -0.29 2.15
CA ALA A 698 -18.34 0.63 2.34
C ALA A 698 -17.74 0.58 3.75
N LEU A 699 -18.59 0.49 4.79
CA LEU A 699 -18.15 0.40 6.19
C LEU A 699 -17.44 -0.93 6.47
N ASP A 700 -17.97 -2.05 5.98
CA ASP A 700 -17.35 -3.37 6.15
C ASP A 700 -15.97 -3.43 5.50
N ILE A 701 -15.85 -2.85 4.31
CA ILE A 701 -14.57 -2.74 3.61
C ILE A 701 -13.60 -1.84 4.38
N SER A 702 -14.07 -0.71 4.91
CA SER A 702 -13.24 0.20 5.71
C SER A 702 -12.71 -0.46 6.97
N ARG A 703 -13.52 -1.29 7.66
CA ARG A 703 -13.10 -2.10 8.81
C ARG A 703 -12.07 -3.16 8.43
N ALA A 704 -12.25 -3.82 7.28
CA ALA A 704 -11.29 -4.80 6.78
C ALA A 704 -9.94 -4.13 6.49
N ILE A 705 -9.94 -2.93 5.88
CA ILE A 705 -8.73 -2.14 5.64
C ILE A 705 -8.08 -1.72 6.98
N LYS A 706 -8.88 -1.23 7.94
CA LYS A 706 -8.38 -0.89 9.29
C LYS A 706 -7.70 -2.08 9.94
N LYS A 707 -8.36 -3.23 9.98
CA LYS A 707 -7.83 -4.47 10.55
C LYS A 707 -6.51 -4.88 9.88
N LYS A 708 -6.49 -4.91 8.54
CA LYS A 708 -5.28 -5.22 7.77
C LYS A 708 -4.13 -4.24 8.08
N TYR A 709 -4.43 -2.94 8.18
CA TYR A 709 -3.46 -1.92 8.54
C TYR A 709 -2.88 -2.14 9.95
N GLU A 710 -3.71 -2.48 10.93
CA GLU A 710 -3.28 -2.78 12.29
C GLU A 710 -2.41 -4.05 12.35
N GLU A 711 -2.74 -5.06 11.55
CA GLU A 711 -1.98 -6.31 11.46
C GLU A 711 -0.63 -6.15 10.75
N GLU A 712 -0.54 -5.34 9.70
CA GLU A 712 0.66 -5.25 8.86
C GLU A 712 1.54 -4.02 9.15
N MET A 713 0.99 -2.96 9.74
CA MET A 713 1.66 -1.67 9.93
C MET A 713 1.52 -1.11 11.35
N GLY A 714 0.87 -1.83 12.25
CA GLY A 714 0.55 -1.33 13.59
C GLY A 714 1.77 -1.02 14.48
N LYS A 715 2.94 -1.62 14.21
CA LYS A 715 4.18 -1.30 14.94
C LYS A 715 4.75 0.10 14.61
N VAL A 716 4.31 0.70 13.53
CA VAL A 716 4.74 2.04 13.08
C VAL A 716 3.58 3.01 12.86
N ARG A 717 2.38 2.63 13.30
CA ARG A 717 1.15 3.43 13.06
C ARG A 717 1.22 4.87 13.60
N ASN A 718 2.04 5.12 14.59
CA ASN A 718 2.27 6.47 15.12
C ASN A 718 2.99 7.42 14.14
N ARG A 719 3.59 6.91 13.06
CA ARG A 719 4.31 7.68 12.03
C ARG A 719 4.12 7.14 10.60
N LEU A 720 3.11 6.29 10.40
CA LEU A 720 2.61 5.87 9.08
C LEU A 720 1.08 5.96 9.10
N PRO A 721 0.51 7.18 9.17
CA PRO A 721 -0.94 7.32 9.28
C PRO A 721 -1.65 6.85 8.02
N LEU A 722 -2.82 6.22 8.23
CA LEU A 722 -3.78 5.86 7.21
C LEU A 722 -4.95 6.87 7.23
N THR A 723 -5.23 7.48 6.09
CA THR A 723 -6.44 8.28 5.88
C THR A 723 -7.42 7.49 5.04
N LEU A 724 -8.65 7.33 5.50
CA LEU A 724 -9.76 6.75 4.74
C LEU A 724 -10.84 7.81 4.48
N GLY A 725 -11.42 7.79 3.28
CA GLY A 725 -12.53 8.65 2.90
C GLY A 725 -13.63 7.87 2.21
N MET A 726 -14.88 8.17 2.54
CA MET A 726 -16.06 7.55 1.97
C MET A 726 -16.98 8.62 1.36
N VAL A 727 -17.13 8.63 0.05
CA VAL A 727 -18.03 9.56 -0.66
C VAL A 727 -19.24 8.80 -1.15
N PHE A 728 -20.37 8.97 -0.47
CA PHE A 728 -21.64 8.35 -0.82
C PHE A 728 -22.40 9.19 -1.83
N ALA A 729 -22.91 8.56 -2.88
CA ALA A 729 -23.65 9.23 -3.94
C ALA A 729 -24.70 8.30 -4.57
N LYS A 730 -25.71 8.86 -5.23
CA LYS A 730 -26.60 8.11 -6.13
C LYS A 730 -25.81 7.65 -7.38
N SER A 731 -26.15 6.51 -7.96
CA SER A 731 -25.46 5.94 -9.14
C SER A 731 -25.37 6.91 -10.33
N HIS A 732 -26.31 7.83 -10.46
CA HIS A 732 -26.33 8.83 -11.54
C HIS A 732 -25.68 10.18 -11.20
N THR A 733 -25.03 10.31 -10.03
CA THR A 733 -24.27 11.51 -9.69
C THR A 733 -23.07 11.65 -10.64
N PRO A 734 -22.75 12.85 -11.14
CA PRO A 734 -21.60 13.03 -12.02
C PRO A 734 -20.32 12.51 -11.42
N ILE A 735 -19.65 11.60 -12.11
CA ILE A 735 -18.43 10.95 -11.64
C ILE A 735 -17.31 11.96 -11.28
N SER A 736 -17.21 13.06 -12.01
CA SER A 736 -16.27 14.13 -11.73
C SER A 736 -16.48 14.77 -10.36
N SER A 737 -17.74 14.91 -9.91
CA SER A 737 -18.07 15.45 -8.59
C SER A 737 -17.69 14.47 -7.49
N ILE A 738 -17.95 13.17 -7.70
CA ILE A 738 -17.59 12.10 -6.77
C ILE A 738 -16.06 12.03 -6.62
N MET A 739 -15.35 12.04 -7.75
CA MET A 739 -13.88 12.00 -7.77
C MET A 739 -13.25 13.25 -7.13
N ASP A 740 -13.81 14.45 -7.36
CA ASP A 740 -13.32 15.68 -6.75
C ASP A 740 -13.48 15.65 -5.20
N ALA A 741 -14.63 15.19 -4.71
CA ALA A 741 -14.85 15.01 -3.26
C ALA A 741 -13.84 14.02 -2.65
N GLY A 742 -13.63 12.86 -3.27
CA GLY A 742 -12.65 11.88 -2.80
C GLY A 742 -11.22 12.43 -2.76
N ARG A 743 -10.81 13.15 -3.80
CA ARG A 743 -9.49 13.81 -3.85
C ARG A 743 -9.32 14.88 -2.76
N ARG A 744 -10.38 15.63 -2.45
CA ARG A 744 -10.36 16.59 -1.37
C ARG A 744 -10.15 15.92 -0.01
N MET A 745 -10.76 14.76 0.23
CA MET A 745 -10.52 13.96 1.44
C MET A 745 -9.06 13.51 1.57
N LEU A 746 -8.41 13.14 0.46
CA LEU A 746 -7.00 12.75 0.46
C LEU A 746 -6.01 13.91 0.67
N LYS A 747 -6.47 15.17 0.54
CA LYS A 747 -5.65 16.35 0.87
C LYS A 747 -5.54 16.57 2.38
N ASN A 748 -6.36 15.90 3.17
CA ASN A 748 -6.18 15.91 4.61
C ASN A 748 -4.81 15.34 4.96
N THR A 749 -4.01 16.11 5.69
CA THR A 749 -2.72 15.69 6.23
C THR A 749 -2.86 15.57 7.73
N SER A 750 -2.63 14.37 8.24
CA SER A 750 -2.58 14.16 9.70
C SER A 750 -1.54 15.08 10.32
N LYS A 751 -1.95 15.88 11.28
CA LYS A 751 -1.05 16.72 12.06
C LYS A 751 -0.58 15.96 13.28
N GLU A 752 0.68 16.18 13.64
CA GLU A 752 1.24 15.57 14.85
C GLU A 752 0.48 16.04 16.10
N GLN A 753 0.08 15.07 16.90
CA GLN A 753 -0.60 15.27 18.16
C GLN A 753 0.25 14.70 19.30
N ARG A 754 -0.04 15.17 20.51
CA ARG A 754 0.56 14.68 21.74
C ARG A 754 -0.50 13.96 22.54
N TRP A 755 -0.30 12.65 22.75
CA TRP A 755 -1.23 11.82 23.50
C TRP A 755 -0.59 11.33 24.78
N GLU A 756 -1.21 11.59 25.91
CA GLU A 756 -0.79 11.09 27.21
C GLU A 756 -1.25 9.65 27.41
N VAL A 757 -0.33 8.77 27.81
CA VAL A 757 -0.62 7.38 28.15
C VAL A 757 -1.20 7.34 29.56
N LYS A 758 -2.49 7.05 29.69
CA LYS A 758 -3.16 6.89 31.00
C LYS A 758 -2.87 5.54 31.62
N LYS A 759 -2.69 4.52 30.79
CA LYS A 759 -2.37 3.18 31.24
C LYS A 759 -1.58 2.40 30.23
N SER A 760 -0.49 1.80 30.69
CA SER A 760 0.40 0.93 29.93
C SER A 760 0.36 -0.48 30.54
N ILE A 761 -0.08 -1.49 29.76
CA ILE A 761 -0.32 -2.85 30.26
C ILE A 761 0.38 -3.84 29.33
N GLU A 762 1.15 -4.79 29.90
CA GLU A 762 1.68 -5.94 29.18
C GLU A 762 0.64 -7.08 29.18
N ASP A 763 0.01 -7.33 28.03
CA ASP A 763 -1.02 -8.34 27.90
C ASP A 763 -0.53 -9.56 27.10
N LYS A 764 -1.13 -10.73 27.39
CA LYS A 764 -1.03 -11.91 26.54
C LYS A 764 -2.23 -11.97 25.61
N ASP A 765 -2.02 -12.25 24.34
CA ASP A 765 -3.13 -12.51 23.43
C ASP A 765 -3.91 -13.75 23.87
N PRO A 766 -5.21 -13.63 24.14
CA PRO A 766 -6.04 -14.77 24.53
C PRO A 766 -6.22 -15.81 23.40
N CYS A 767 -6.03 -15.42 22.14
CA CYS A 767 -6.21 -16.30 20.98
C CYS A 767 -4.95 -17.06 20.57
N THR A 768 -3.76 -16.50 20.87
CA THR A 768 -2.46 -17.14 20.61
C THR A 768 -1.65 -17.07 21.89
N SER A 769 -1.53 -18.18 22.58
CA SER A 769 -0.91 -18.30 23.93
C SER A 769 0.51 -17.71 24.06
N ASN A 770 1.12 -17.24 22.97
CA ASN A 770 2.51 -16.81 22.90
C ASN A 770 2.71 -15.35 22.49
N ASN A 771 1.75 -14.70 21.80
CA ASN A 771 1.92 -13.29 21.40
C ASN A 771 1.71 -12.37 22.59
N LYS A 772 2.72 -11.56 22.89
CA LYS A 772 2.61 -10.48 23.88
C LYS A 772 2.34 -9.17 23.19
N PHE A 773 1.33 -8.48 23.67
CA PHE A 773 1.01 -7.12 23.31
C PHE A 773 1.36 -6.19 24.46
N HIS A 774 1.66 -4.95 24.11
CA HIS A 774 1.67 -3.84 25.03
C HIS A 774 0.44 -2.99 24.71
N THR A 775 -0.51 -2.94 25.66
CA THR A 775 -1.75 -2.17 25.48
C THR A 775 -1.54 -0.78 26.04
N LEU A 776 -1.63 0.23 25.17
CA LEU A 776 -1.54 1.65 25.52
C LEU A 776 -2.95 2.26 25.49
N LYS A 777 -3.43 2.74 26.66
CA LYS A 777 -4.67 3.50 26.77
C LYS A 777 -4.34 4.97 26.91
N PHE A 778 -4.86 5.77 26.00
CA PHE A 778 -4.58 7.20 25.93
C PHE A 778 -5.66 8.03 26.62
N GLU A 779 -5.36 9.30 26.95
CA GLU A 779 -6.28 10.26 27.57
C GLU A 779 -7.54 10.54 26.76
N ASN A 780 -7.43 10.43 25.42
CA ASN A 780 -8.54 10.60 24.47
C ASN A 780 -9.46 9.37 24.35
N GLY A 781 -9.27 8.35 25.20
CA GLY A 781 -10.06 7.11 25.19
C GLY A 781 -9.61 6.06 24.18
N ILE A 782 -8.66 6.37 23.31
CA ILE A 782 -8.14 5.41 22.32
C ILE A 782 -7.29 4.35 23.01
N GLU A 783 -7.42 3.12 22.53
CA GLU A 783 -6.62 1.98 23.00
C GLU A 783 -5.86 1.38 21.83
N TRP A 784 -4.53 1.22 21.98
CA TRP A 784 -3.70 0.54 21.02
C TRP A 784 -3.11 -0.74 21.60
N LYS A 785 -3.32 -1.86 20.89
CA LYS A 785 -2.60 -3.11 21.13
C LYS A 785 -1.39 -3.17 20.22
N VAL A 786 -0.21 -3.01 20.82
CA VAL A 786 1.05 -2.95 20.09
C VAL A 786 1.79 -4.28 20.27
N PRO A 787 2.02 -5.09 19.23
CA PRO A 787 2.76 -6.33 19.38
C PRO A 787 4.24 -6.04 19.65
N VAL A 788 4.79 -6.70 20.68
CA VAL A 788 6.19 -6.55 21.12
C VAL A 788 6.97 -7.85 21.01
N THR A 789 6.51 -8.75 20.16
CA THR A 789 7.13 -10.05 19.89
C THR A 789 7.27 -10.34 18.40
N MET A 790 8.11 -11.32 18.08
CA MET A 790 8.38 -11.85 16.74
C MET A 790 8.30 -13.37 16.75
N ARG A 791 8.38 -14.01 15.58
CA ARG A 791 8.27 -15.46 15.37
C ARG A 791 6.98 -16.04 15.96
N GLY A 792 5.84 -15.45 15.61
CA GLY A 792 4.56 -15.90 16.16
C GLY A 792 4.50 -15.82 17.69
N GLY A 793 5.17 -14.83 18.30
CA GLY A 793 5.18 -14.60 19.74
C GLY A 793 6.29 -15.29 20.52
N GLN A 794 7.18 -16.02 19.85
CA GLN A 794 8.25 -16.80 20.53
C GLN A 794 9.41 -15.96 21.05
N ILE A 795 9.68 -14.81 20.42
CA ILE A 795 10.84 -13.94 20.73
C ILE A 795 10.36 -12.52 20.98
N LYS A 796 10.92 -11.86 22.02
CA LYS A 796 10.69 -10.43 22.25
C LYS A 796 11.28 -9.64 21.09
N ASP A 797 10.50 -8.72 20.52
CA ASP A 797 10.98 -7.77 19.55
C ASP A 797 11.71 -6.64 20.28
N ILE A 798 12.99 -6.50 20.02
CA ILE A 798 13.81 -5.44 20.59
C ILE A 798 14.17 -4.35 19.58
N TRP A 799 13.74 -4.50 18.34
CA TRP A 799 13.99 -3.55 17.24
C TRP A 799 12.74 -2.74 16.89
N TYR A 800 11.55 -3.25 17.19
CA TYR A 800 10.24 -2.63 16.94
C TYR A 800 9.32 -2.86 18.13
N PRO A 801 8.33 -2.01 18.37
CA PRO A 801 8.20 -0.64 17.86
C PRO A 801 8.83 0.39 18.79
N TYR A 802 9.31 1.50 18.24
CA TYR A 802 9.77 2.67 18.99
C TYR A 802 8.82 3.83 18.80
N PHE A 803 8.59 4.61 19.87
CA PHE A 803 7.72 5.77 19.89
C PHE A 803 8.50 7.01 20.28
N TYR A 804 8.25 8.14 19.61
CA TYR A 804 8.72 9.42 20.05
C TYR A 804 8.01 9.83 21.33
N ILE A 805 8.77 10.19 22.35
CA ILE A 805 8.29 10.66 23.63
C ILE A 805 8.57 12.16 23.78
N VAL A 806 7.63 12.90 24.38
CA VAL A 806 7.82 14.30 24.72
C VAL A 806 8.37 14.38 26.13
N GLU A 807 9.66 14.66 26.23
CA GLU A 807 10.31 14.88 27.52
C GLU A 807 10.58 16.37 27.77
N LYS A 808 10.82 16.71 29.01
CA LYS A 808 11.29 18.05 29.37
C LYS A 808 12.68 18.27 28.78
N GLU A 809 12.73 19.12 27.76
CA GLU A 809 13.91 19.69 27.10
C GLU A 809 15.17 18.79 27.09
N ASP A 810 15.35 18.02 26.06
CA ASP A 810 16.57 17.29 25.68
C ASP A 810 17.17 16.31 26.72
N GLU A 811 16.57 16.11 27.88
CA GLU A 811 17.02 15.16 28.87
C GLU A 811 16.71 13.70 28.46
N LYS A 812 17.67 12.81 28.71
CA LYS A 812 17.47 11.38 28.51
C LYS A 812 16.36 10.85 29.40
N PRO A 813 15.38 10.10 28.90
CA PRO A 813 14.36 9.45 29.72
C PRO A 813 14.99 8.60 30.83
N ASN A 814 14.76 8.97 32.06
CA ASN A 814 15.33 8.29 33.21
C ASN A 814 14.85 6.83 33.31
N GLY A 815 15.78 5.89 33.48
CA GLY A 815 15.46 4.48 33.69
C GLY A 815 15.11 3.70 32.42
N ARG A 816 15.09 4.33 31.23
CA ARG A 816 14.74 3.68 29.93
C ARG A 816 16.01 3.16 29.25
N GLU A 817 16.21 1.86 29.25
CA GLU A 817 17.38 1.24 28.60
C GLU A 817 17.22 1.11 27.09
N LYS A 818 16.00 0.80 26.63
CA LYS A 818 15.67 0.73 25.21
C LYS A 818 15.18 2.09 24.72
N SER A 819 16.05 3.08 24.82
CA SER A 819 15.78 4.43 24.34
C SER A 819 17.00 5.01 23.64
N PHE A 820 16.78 5.88 22.67
CA PHE A 820 17.83 6.61 21.98
C PHE A 820 17.31 7.94 21.43
N LYS A 821 18.22 8.91 21.27
CA LYS A 821 17.90 10.19 20.64
C LYS A 821 17.93 10.00 19.12
N GLY A 822 16.77 10.09 18.49
CA GLY A 822 16.61 10.06 17.04
C GLY A 822 16.73 11.45 16.40
N PRO A 823 16.36 11.57 15.10
CA PRO A 823 16.41 12.85 14.38
C PRO A 823 15.57 13.95 15.05
N ASP A 824 14.37 13.62 15.50
CA ASP A 824 13.35 14.58 15.96
C ASP A 824 13.06 14.50 17.48
N GLY A 825 13.88 13.79 18.25
CA GLY A 825 13.71 13.64 19.68
C GLY A 825 14.01 12.25 20.21
N TRP A 826 13.63 11.99 21.46
CA TRP A 826 13.83 10.71 22.11
C TRP A 826 12.84 9.66 21.64
N LEU A 827 13.33 8.48 21.37
CA LEU A 827 12.58 7.28 21.00
C LEU A 827 12.67 6.26 22.12
N VAL A 828 11.53 5.73 22.54
CA VAL A 828 11.41 4.70 23.59
C VAL A 828 10.72 3.48 23.01
N HIS A 829 11.21 2.28 23.32
CA HIS A 829 10.56 1.04 22.89
C HIS A 829 9.23 0.85 23.61
N ALA A 830 8.21 0.32 22.91
CA ALA A 830 6.86 0.17 23.44
C ALA A 830 6.82 -0.59 24.78
N SER A 831 7.72 -1.55 25.01
CA SER A 831 7.78 -2.30 26.28
C SER A 831 8.32 -1.50 27.47
N GLU A 832 8.74 -0.26 27.27
CA GLU A 832 9.26 0.63 28.30
C GLU A 832 8.45 1.92 28.43
N ILE A 833 7.30 2.01 27.76
CA ILE A 833 6.34 3.11 27.92
C ILE A 833 5.57 2.90 29.22
N GLU A 834 5.46 3.96 30.02
CA GLU A 834 4.82 3.97 31.34
C GLU A 834 3.61 4.91 31.37
N ASP A 835 2.83 4.79 32.45
CA ASP A 835 1.70 5.68 32.72
C ASP A 835 2.20 7.13 32.89
N GLY A 836 1.56 8.06 32.20
CA GLY A 836 1.91 9.50 32.19
C GLY A 836 2.89 9.89 31.08
N ASP A 837 3.43 8.95 30.31
CA ASP A 837 4.25 9.30 29.14
C ASP A 837 3.42 10.02 28.07
N ILE A 838 4.00 11.05 27.46
CA ILE A 838 3.36 11.78 26.35
C ILE A 838 4.04 11.37 25.06
N LEU A 839 3.28 10.75 24.16
CA LEU A 839 3.77 10.27 22.87
C LEU A 839 3.42 11.24 21.74
N ARG A 840 4.34 11.39 20.77
CA ARG A 840 4.08 12.10 19.52
C ARG A 840 3.45 11.14 18.51
N ILE A 841 2.25 11.46 18.08
CA ILE A 841 1.42 10.59 17.22
C ILE A 841 1.01 11.35 15.96
N LEU A 842 1.17 10.72 14.82
CA LEU A 842 0.48 11.07 13.59
C LEU A 842 -0.77 10.18 13.51
N PRO A 843 -1.96 10.67 13.86
CA PRO A 843 -3.14 9.82 13.95
C PRO A 843 -3.65 9.40 12.58
N SER A 844 -4.11 8.16 12.48
CA SER A 844 -4.91 7.71 11.33
C SER A 844 -6.32 8.25 11.44
N THR A 845 -6.93 8.62 10.31
CA THR A 845 -8.22 9.29 10.29
C THR A 845 -9.17 8.68 9.26
N PHE A 846 -10.47 8.84 9.49
CA PHE A 846 -11.48 8.61 8.47
C PHE A 846 -12.48 9.76 8.40
N ASP A 847 -13.05 9.96 7.21
CA ASP A 847 -14.09 10.95 6.95
C ASP A 847 -15.10 10.43 5.94
N PHE A 848 -16.28 11.02 5.87
CA PHE A 848 -17.29 10.65 4.88
C PHE A 848 -18.11 11.87 4.43
N GLU A 849 -18.75 11.77 3.27
CA GLU A 849 -19.65 12.79 2.74
C GLU A 849 -20.77 12.18 1.93
N PHE A 850 -21.96 12.77 2.01
CA PHE A 850 -23.11 12.45 1.18
C PHE A 850 -23.29 13.50 0.08
N LEU A 851 -23.11 13.12 -1.17
CA LEU A 851 -23.30 14.02 -2.30
C LEU A 851 -24.78 14.01 -2.75
N ASP A 852 -25.65 14.65 -1.98
CA ASP A 852 -27.04 14.89 -2.38
C ASP A 852 -27.12 15.87 -3.55
N SER A 853 -26.17 16.80 -3.64
CA SER A 853 -25.95 17.68 -4.77
C SER A 853 -24.46 17.73 -5.16
N SER A 854 -24.18 18.06 -6.42
CA SER A 854 -22.80 18.17 -6.91
C SER A 854 -22.00 19.29 -6.22
N SER A 855 -22.66 20.29 -5.61
CA SER A 855 -22.02 21.39 -4.89
C SER A 855 -21.47 20.96 -3.52
N ARG A 856 -22.03 19.94 -2.88
CA ARG A 856 -21.55 19.46 -1.57
C ARG A 856 -20.09 19.00 -1.58
N ARG A 857 -19.53 18.65 -2.73
CA ARG A 857 -18.09 18.37 -2.83
C ARG A 857 -17.20 19.51 -2.35
N PHE A 858 -17.67 20.75 -2.40
CA PHE A 858 -16.93 21.92 -1.94
C PHE A 858 -16.94 22.07 -0.42
N GLU A 859 -17.84 21.37 0.28
CA GLU A 859 -17.88 21.32 1.73
C GLU A 859 -16.76 20.42 2.27
N VAL A 860 -16.16 19.56 1.44
CA VAL A 860 -14.97 18.78 1.78
C VAL A 860 -13.75 19.70 1.71
N TYR A 861 -13.50 20.38 2.82
CA TYR A 861 -12.36 21.29 2.98
C TYR A 861 -11.81 21.15 4.41
N TYR A 862 -10.49 21.08 4.52
CA TYR A 862 -9.80 21.02 5.80
C TYR A 862 -9.00 22.30 6.01
N ASP A 863 -8.99 22.78 7.23
CA ASP A 863 -8.20 23.93 7.67
C ASP A 863 -6.71 23.55 7.84
N ASP A 864 -5.90 24.53 8.26
CA ASP A 864 -4.47 24.34 8.48
C ASP A 864 -4.16 23.37 9.63
N ASP A 865 -5.11 23.13 10.52
CA ASP A 865 -5.01 22.16 11.63
C ASP A 865 -5.49 20.75 11.22
N GLY A 866 -5.86 20.55 9.96
CA GLY A 866 -6.37 19.29 9.43
C GLY A 866 -7.80 18.98 9.90
N LYS A 867 -8.52 19.99 10.42
CA LYS A 867 -9.92 19.88 10.82
C LYS A 867 -10.82 20.27 9.68
N ARG A 868 -11.91 19.52 9.52
CA ARG A 868 -12.91 19.86 8.51
C ARG A 868 -13.60 21.15 8.88
N TRP A 869 -13.69 22.07 7.93
CA TRP A 869 -14.42 23.31 8.16
C TRP A 869 -15.92 23.01 8.27
N ASP A 870 -16.51 23.36 9.42
CA ASP A 870 -17.95 23.32 9.66
C ASP A 870 -18.35 24.57 10.46
N LYS A 871 -19.59 25.00 10.30
CA LYS A 871 -20.18 26.12 11.06
C LYS A 871 -20.26 25.83 12.56
N ILE A 872 -20.41 24.58 12.90
CA ILE A 872 -20.42 24.07 14.29
C ILE A 872 -19.11 23.27 14.41
N LYS A 873 -18.18 23.66 15.29
CA LYS A 873 -16.87 23.02 15.46
C LYS A 873 -16.98 21.49 15.40
N ALA A 874 -16.72 20.96 14.21
CA ALA A 874 -16.89 19.56 13.96
C ALA A 874 -15.77 18.75 14.57
N SER A 875 -16.10 17.54 14.95
CA SER A 875 -15.16 16.49 15.35
C SER A 875 -14.49 15.79 14.16
N ARG A 876 -14.83 16.16 12.93
CA ARG A 876 -14.25 15.58 11.71
C ARG A 876 -12.88 16.17 11.33
N PRO A 877 -11.98 15.40 10.72
CA PRO A 877 -12.09 13.95 10.51
C PRO A 877 -12.01 13.20 11.84
N TYR A 878 -12.61 12.02 11.90
CA TYR A 878 -12.57 11.12 13.04
C TYR A 878 -11.27 10.32 13.07
N PHE A 879 -10.88 9.86 14.27
CA PHE A 879 -9.81 8.86 14.34
C PHE A 879 -10.26 7.54 13.74
N LEU A 880 -9.35 6.80 13.15
CA LEU A 880 -9.65 5.52 12.53
C LEU A 880 -10.24 4.51 13.55
N GLU A 881 -9.86 4.63 14.80
CA GLU A 881 -10.34 3.86 15.94
C GLU A 881 -11.83 4.12 16.24
N ASP A 882 -12.31 5.32 15.96
CA ASP A 882 -13.72 5.69 16.17
C ASP A 882 -14.70 4.84 15.32
N LEU A 883 -14.25 4.15 14.27
CA LEU A 883 -15.10 3.24 13.48
C LEU A 883 -15.76 2.15 14.35
N ASP A 884 -15.03 1.61 15.32
CA ASP A 884 -15.55 0.58 16.23
C ASP A 884 -16.51 1.20 17.26
N GLU A 885 -16.26 2.43 17.70
CA GLU A 885 -17.15 3.20 18.58
C GLU A 885 -18.47 3.53 17.88
N PHE A 886 -18.41 3.90 16.60
CA PHE A 886 -19.60 4.20 15.81
C PHE A 886 -20.55 3.01 15.74
N ASP A 887 -20.04 1.81 15.50
CA ASP A 887 -20.83 0.59 15.51
C ASP A 887 -21.51 0.36 16.85
N LYS A 888 -20.73 0.46 17.94
CA LYS A 888 -21.23 0.21 19.28
C LYS A 888 -22.35 1.19 19.67
N ILE A 889 -22.18 2.48 19.35
CA ILE A 889 -23.19 3.50 19.61
C ILE A 889 -24.43 3.24 18.77
N TRP A 890 -24.26 2.96 17.48
CA TRP A 890 -25.40 2.65 16.59
C TRP A 890 -26.16 1.42 17.06
N ASP A 891 -25.51 0.34 17.41
CA ASP A 891 -26.15 -0.87 17.93
C ASP A 891 -26.92 -0.59 19.23
N THR A 892 -26.34 0.24 20.11
CA THR A 892 -26.98 0.63 21.38
C THR A 892 -28.30 1.37 21.13
N ILE A 893 -28.31 2.34 20.21
CA ILE A 893 -29.53 3.15 19.97
C ILE A 893 -30.52 2.44 19.06
N SER A 894 -30.08 1.74 18.00
CA SER A 894 -30.94 1.11 17.00
C SER A 894 -31.72 -0.10 17.54
N ASN A 895 -31.11 -0.87 18.44
CA ASN A 895 -31.78 -2.00 19.09
C ASN A 895 -32.80 -1.59 20.16
N ALA A 896 -32.64 -0.41 20.73
CA ALA A 896 -33.40 0.03 21.90
C ALA A 896 -34.41 1.15 21.64
N LEU A 897 -34.26 1.92 20.57
CA LEU A 897 -35.14 3.03 20.17
C LEU A 897 -35.78 2.78 18.81
N SER A 898 -36.96 3.33 18.58
CA SER A 898 -37.54 3.34 17.24
C SER A 898 -36.85 4.38 16.35
N ILE A 899 -36.88 4.16 15.04
CA ILE A 899 -36.27 5.06 14.04
C ILE A 899 -36.81 6.50 14.19
N SER A 900 -38.12 6.65 14.43
CA SER A 900 -38.74 7.97 14.65
C SER A 900 -38.20 8.65 15.89
N GLN A 901 -37.95 7.91 16.96
CA GLN A 901 -37.35 8.47 18.18
C GLN A 901 -35.89 8.88 17.96
N ILE A 902 -35.10 8.05 17.27
CA ILE A 902 -33.71 8.37 16.93
C ILE A 902 -33.64 9.69 16.14
N LYS A 903 -34.51 9.85 15.13
CA LYS A 903 -34.60 11.10 14.36
C LYS A 903 -35.01 12.28 15.23
N ASN A 904 -36.04 12.14 16.07
CA ASN A 904 -36.50 13.21 16.93
C ASN A 904 -35.43 13.64 17.93
N ILE A 905 -34.71 12.67 18.53
CA ILE A 905 -33.59 12.97 19.45
C ILE A 905 -32.53 13.77 18.72
N MET A 906 -32.11 13.30 17.52
CA MET A 906 -31.13 14.01 16.70
C MET A 906 -31.58 15.44 16.41
N HIS A 907 -32.83 15.64 15.94
CA HIS A 907 -33.32 16.98 15.65
C HIS A 907 -33.39 17.88 16.87
N LEU A 908 -33.82 17.36 18.03
CA LEU A 908 -33.85 18.14 19.29
C LEU A 908 -32.46 18.59 19.69
N LEU A 909 -31.50 17.68 19.65
CA LEU A 909 -30.10 17.98 20.02
C LEU A 909 -29.49 19.01 19.08
N GLU A 910 -29.58 18.78 17.75
CA GLU A 910 -28.96 19.68 16.79
C GLU A 910 -29.61 21.05 16.71
N ALA A 911 -30.94 21.12 16.76
CA ALA A 911 -31.64 22.41 16.85
C ALA A 911 -31.23 23.24 18.09
N LYS A 912 -31.01 22.55 19.21
CA LYS A 912 -30.56 23.23 20.41
C LYS A 912 -29.09 23.63 20.34
N ARG A 913 -28.23 22.77 19.74
CA ARG A 913 -26.82 23.06 19.47
C ARG A 913 -26.68 24.33 18.64
N GLU A 914 -27.43 24.40 17.53
CA GLU A 914 -27.42 25.57 16.65
C GLU A 914 -27.96 26.83 17.35
N PHE A 915 -29.09 26.72 18.02
CA PHE A 915 -29.70 27.87 18.71
C PHE A 915 -28.81 28.46 19.82
N TRP A 916 -28.09 27.61 20.55
CA TRP A 916 -27.19 28.07 21.62
C TRP A 916 -25.78 28.38 21.12
N SER A 917 -25.45 28.12 19.84
CA SER A 917 -24.09 28.23 19.30
C SER A 917 -23.09 27.47 20.16
N VAL A 918 -23.41 26.22 20.51
CA VAL A 918 -22.69 25.43 21.51
C VAL A 918 -21.31 25.07 20.99
N GLY A 919 -20.27 25.32 21.77
CA GLY A 919 -18.93 24.80 21.53
C GLY A 919 -18.77 23.33 21.96
N VAL A 920 -17.62 22.77 21.64
CA VAL A 920 -17.22 21.45 22.15
C VAL A 920 -17.04 21.53 23.68
N ASN A 921 -17.60 20.58 24.46
CA ASN A 921 -17.51 20.48 25.91
C ASN A 921 -18.33 21.52 26.71
N ASP A 922 -19.49 21.96 26.21
CA ASP A 922 -20.41 22.79 26.98
C ASP A 922 -21.18 21.96 28.01
N GLN A 923 -20.99 22.26 29.33
CA GLN A 923 -21.61 21.52 30.42
C GLN A 923 -23.14 21.67 30.46
N VAL A 924 -23.67 22.79 30.02
CA VAL A 924 -25.13 23.01 29.98
C VAL A 924 -25.74 22.17 28.89
N PHE A 925 -25.07 22.09 27.74
CA PHE A 925 -25.50 21.26 26.66
C PHE A 925 -25.35 19.76 26.98
N GLN A 926 -24.31 19.37 27.70
CA GLN A 926 -24.15 18.00 28.20
C GLN A 926 -25.32 17.55 29.07
N ASN A 927 -25.72 18.42 30.05
CA ASN A 927 -26.88 18.16 30.88
C ASN A 927 -28.16 18.05 30.06
N TYR A 928 -28.35 18.95 29.09
CA TYR A 928 -29.51 18.91 28.19
C TYR A 928 -29.53 17.62 27.34
N ALA A 929 -28.39 17.22 26.76
CA ALA A 929 -28.30 15.99 26.00
C ALA A 929 -28.57 14.74 26.84
N SER A 930 -28.03 14.71 28.07
CA SER A 930 -28.30 13.64 29.03
C SER A 930 -29.79 13.56 29.39
N ASP A 931 -30.45 14.71 29.60
CA ASP A 931 -31.89 14.76 29.92
C ASP A 931 -32.72 14.29 28.73
N VAL A 932 -32.45 14.74 27.50
CA VAL A 932 -33.17 14.32 26.30
C VAL A 932 -33.06 12.81 26.12
N LEU A 933 -31.84 12.26 26.26
CA LEU A 933 -31.58 10.83 26.10
C LEU A 933 -32.19 10.01 27.25
N SER A 934 -32.14 10.50 28.50
CA SER A 934 -32.73 9.80 29.67
C SER A 934 -34.23 9.69 29.58
N ASN A 935 -34.90 10.70 28.99
CA ASN A 935 -36.34 10.75 28.80
C ASN A 935 -36.83 10.04 27.52
N ALA A 936 -35.92 9.48 26.72
CA ALA A 936 -36.30 8.71 25.55
C ALA A 936 -37.02 7.41 25.98
N ASN A 937 -37.91 6.93 25.10
CA ASN A 937 -38.66 5.70 25.35
C ASN A 937 -37.85 4.47 24.96
N TRP A 938 -36.85 4.13 25.75
CA TRP A 938 -35.99 2.96 25.55
C TRP A 938 -36.76 1.68 25.79
N LYS A 939 -36.78 0.76 24.84
CA LYS A 939 -37.29 -0.62 25.02
C LYS A 939 -36.57 -1.33 26.17
N LYS A 940 -35.25 -1.13 26.25
CA LYS A 940 -34.38 -1.55 27.32
C LYS A 940 -33.31 -0.48 27.49
N LYS A 941 -33.24 0.12 28.67
CA LYS A 941 -32.25 1.17 28.96
C LYS A 941 -30.82 0.56 28.84
N PRO A 942 -29.89 1.24 28.16
CA PRO A 942 -28.49 0.80 28.09
C PRO A 942 -27.83 0.73 29.47
N GLN A 943 -26.73 0.00 29.59
CA GLN A 943 -25.89 0.07 30.79
C GLN A 943 -25.28 1.45 30.93
N ASP A 944 -24.93 1.84 32.15
CA ASP A 944 -24.46 3.20 32.46
C ASP A 944 -23.27 3.64 31.60
N ASN A 945 -22.33 2.75 31.35
CA ASN A 945 -21.17 3.03 30.47
C ASN A 945 -21.57 3.25 28.99
N ASP A 946 -22.48 2.43 28.47
CA ASP A 946 -22.94 2.56 27.08
C ASP A 946 -23.81 3.80 26.93
N PHE A 947 -24.64 4.11 27.93
CA PHE A 947 -25.44 5.34 27.97
C PHE A 947 -24.54 6.59 27.99
N ALA A 948 -23.49 6.60 28.84
CA ALA A 948 -22.53 7.68 28.87
C ALA A 948 -21.83 7.90 27.50
N GLN A 949 -21.45 6.83 26.81
CA GLN A 949 -20.88 6.93 25.45
C GLN A 949 -21.85 7.58 24.45
N VAL A 950 -23.16 7.25 24.53
CA VAL A 950 -24.17 7.89 23.67
C VAL A 950 -24.32 9.38 24.02
N VAL A 951 -24.27 9.75 25.30
CA VAL A 951 -24.30 11.17 25.72
C VAL A 951 -23.06 11.91 25.23
N ASP A 952 -21.88 11.35 25.39
CA ASP A 952 -20.62 11.94 24.93
C ASP A 952 -20.60 12.13 23.40
N ALA A 953 -21.11 11.13 22.64
CA ALA A 953 -21.30 11.26 21.20
C ALA A 953 -22.30 12.37 20.84
N ALA A 954 -23.36 12.53 21.62
CA ALA A 954 -24.32 13.61 21.42
C ALA A 954 -23.69 15.00 21.71
N VAL A 955 -22.89 15.11 22.76
CA VAL A 955 -22.21 16.36 23.15
C VAL A 955 -21.14 16.74 22.13
N SER A 956 -20.37 15.79 21.65
CA SER A 956 -19.31 16.02 20.65
C SER A 956 -19.82 16.24 19.22
N GLY A 957 -21.10 15.96 18.94
CA GLY A 957 -21.68 15.99 17.58
C GLY A 957 -21.52 14.68 16.80
N LYS A 958 -20.76 13.71 17.30
CA LYS A 958 -20.59 12.37 16.68
C LYS A 958 -21.93 11.66 16.48
N LEU A 959 -22.88 11.78 17.42
CA LEU A 959 -24.16 11.08 17.36
C LEU A 959 -24.97 11.42 16.09
N LYS A 960 -24.97 12.69 15.67
CA LYS A 960 -25.60 13.11 14.42
C LYS A 960 -24.97 12.37 13.23
N ASP A 961 -23.66 12.40 13.16
CA ASP A 961 -22.91 11.79 12.04
C ASP A 961 -23.08 10.27 12.01
N ILE A 962 -23.12 9.61 13.17
CA ILE A 962 -23.43 8.18 13.29
C ILE A 962 -24.83 7.90 12.75
N ILE A 963 -25.83 8.64 13.22
CA ILE A 963 -27.22 8.44 12.77
C ILE A 963 -27.35 8.67 11.26
N GLU A 964 -26.75 9.74 10.72
CA GLU A 964 -26.80 10.04 9.29
C GLU A 964 -26.09 8.93 8.48
N LEU A 965 -24.92 8.48 8.92
CA LEU A 965 -24.14 7.45 8.24
C LEU A 965 -24.92 6.14 8.16
N TYR A 966 -25.37 5.61 9.29
CA TYR A 966 -26.04 4.31 9.33
C TYR A 966 -27.44 4.35 8.72
N MET A 967 -28.21 5.41 8.94
CA MET A 967 -29.53 5.52 8.35
C MET A 967 -29.51 5.75 6.84
N SER A 968 -28.53 6.48 6.34
CA SER A 968 -28.42 6.75 4.90
C SER A 968 -27.83 5.58 4.12
N VAL A 969 -26.99 4.76 4.76
CA VAL A 969 -26.27 3.66 4.10
C VAL A 969 -26.99 2.33 4.29
N LEU A 970 -27.36 1.98 5.53
CA LEU A 970 -27.83 0.63 5.86
C LEU A 970 -29.34 0.48 5.80
N LYS A 971 -30.10 1.57 5.78
CA LYS A 971 -31.54 1.49 5.70
C LYS A 971 -31.99 1.05 4.31
N ILE A 972 -32.40 -0.21 4.18
CA ILE A 972 -33.13 -0.69 3.01
C ILE A 972 -34.53 -0.07 3.05
N SER A 973 -34.85 0.82 2.10
CA SER A 973 -36.20 1.37 2.01
C SER A 973 -37.16 0.24 1.68
N GLU A 974 -38.07 -0.06 2.58
CA GLU A 974 -39.13 -1.09 2.36
C GLU A 974 -40.11 -0.70 1.26
N ASN A 975 -40.19 0.57 0.96
CA ASN A 975 -41.08 1.10 -0.08
C ASN A 975 -40.27 1.66 -1.24
N GLY A 976 -40.45 1.01 -2.42
CA GLY A 976 -39.91 1.48 -3.71
C GLY A 976 -40.56 2.76 -4.26
N GLN A 977 -41.08 3.65 -3.41
CA GLN A 977 -41.51 4.99 -3.76
C GLN A 977 -40.37 5.95 -3.56
N ASN A 978 -40.03 6.66 -4.64
CA ASN A 978 -39.12 7.81 -4.58
C ASN A 978 -39.64 8.81 -3.53
N ASP A 979 -38.97 8.89 -2.38
CA ASP A 979 -39.05 10.08 -1.56
C ASP A 979 -38.27 11.19 -2.30
N ASP A 980 -38.88 11.73 -3.37
CA ASP A 980 -38.57 13.05 -3.94
C ASP A 980 -39.17 14.15 -3.04
N GLY A 981 -39.13 13.96 -1.74
CA GLY A 981 -39.56 14.90 -0.73
C GLY A 981 -38.34 15.57 -0.10
N GLY A 982 -38.07 16.78 -0.57
CA GLY A 982 -36.95 17.60 -0.14
C GLY A 982 -36.81 17.75 1.37
N ILE A 983 -35.60 17.82 1.81
CA ILE A 983 -35.02 18.76 2.76
C ILE A 983 -33.66 19.18 2.22
#